data_6f23cf3013d2c0d282c5d7a01d77ca64
#
_entry.id   6f23cf3013d2c0d282c5d7a01d77ca64
#
_cell.length_a   1.000
_cell.length_b   1.000
_cell.length_c   1.000
_cell.angle_alpha   90.00
_cell.angle_beta   90.00
_cell.angle_gamma   90.00
#
_symmetry.space_group_name_H-M   'P 1'
#
loop_
_entity.id
_entity.type
_entity.pdbx_description
1 polymer ?
#
loop_
_entity_poly.entity_id
_entity_poly.type
_entity_poly.pdbx_seq_one_letter_code
_entity_poly.pdbx_strand_id
1 'polypeptide(L)'
;MARSRPARVYASSMGAWVVLLSLIFAIGTRATPAEAAPITANLPTMSITLNDLDPTHNTLAYVHGDKDRVVPSLVGIEDGAGTYNLAASAAEFKGRGNYTWGLPKKPYQIKFNSSTAILGMPKAKAWVLLANDADGSLMRNKLAFDYALAIGSPYAPESRWVDLVVNGQYLGNYLVAEKVEVKTNRVELTDPKGVLGELDNNYGYAEDYNFISTVSKTTFTLKDAKGDVPDKAVAPLPADVQIGWDDLKATLNRLDGLLAAANPDWATISSIIDIDSFVKFYFVYELAENPEIVASSIFFYKNGLTSKLFAGPVWDFDSSLGTYDHTESLGAMTNAEYIKNADLLRLRGNGWYRQLFRNPAFVTAANTLWQTGGAGYAATQLPAKIAQYKTQIEGSAANNFAKWRVLGTPTHLVAGEGRPYSSTYAGEVSYLSTWVTARVNHLRKAYGDIPLLRYSGHASTLGWLPTVDIGQIGGTVNQALTLESVSYFIENSTVAGSLESNAHVASIGWMGWRGSPMGTTGRGLPMEALQLRLTGDLATKYDVSYRAHVRNVGWQPWVTNGATAGTTGQAKPIEAVMIRLLAKNPAPPTGGVSPTATPTATATATATATATATATATSPSPTATATATTTSPTPTATATATATATATTTTPPTISASPAYSAHVATIGWMGTVGSDVVAGT
;
A
#
# COMPACT_ATOMS: atom_id res chain seq x y z
N MET A 1 -37.13 21.69 7.65
CA MET A 1 -36.67 22.80 8.54
C MET A 1 -35.43 22.31 9.23
N ALA A 2 -34.26 22.65 8.69
CA ALA A 2 -32.98 22.28 9.25
C ALA A 2 -32.66 23.19 10.43
N ARG A 3 -32.49 22.63 11.62
CA ARG A 3 -32.01 23.36 12.78
C ARG A 3 -30.47 23.29 12.78
N SER A 4 -29.85 24.45 12.58
CA SER A 4 -28.42 24.65 12.80
C SER A 4 -28.08 24.44 14.29
N ARG A 5 -27.15 23.56 14.59
CA ARG A 5 -26.58 23.42 15.94
C ARG A 5 -25.60 24.57 16.21
N PRO A 6 -25.64 25.24 17.36
CA PRO A 6 -24.69 26.30 17.68
C PRO A 6 -23.34 25.70 18.05
N ALA A 7 -22.27 26.21 17.43
CA ALA A 7 -20.89 25.96 17.84
C ALA A 7 -20.66 26.46 19.26
N ARG A 8 -20.31 25.58 20.19
CA ARG A 8 -19.84 25.99 21.51
C ARG A 8 -18.38 26.42 21.42
N VAL A 9 -18.16 27.69 21.51
CA VAL A 9 -16.84 28.32 21.69
C VAL A 9 -16.41 28.08 23.13
N TYR A 10 -15.34 27.35 23.35
CA TYR A 10 -14.65 27.35 24.64
C TYR A 10 -13.70 28.54 24.67
N ALA A 11 -14.06 29.54 25.50
CA ALA A 11 -13.18 30.63 25.86
C ALA A 11 -12.25 30.17 26.98
N SER A 12 -10.97 29.96 26.70
CA SER A 12 -9.94 29.94 27.72
C SER A 12 -9.42 31.35 27.94
N SER A 13 -9.58 31.82 29.16
CA SER A 13 -9.11 33.10 29.64
C SER A 13 -7.59 33.15 29.65
N MET A 14 -6.97 33.98 28.83
CA MET A 14 -5.63 34.50 29.03
C MET A 14 -5.63 36.04 28.94
N GLY A 15 -4.97 36.61 29.92
CA GLY A 15 -5.00 38.03 30.25
C GLY A 15 -4.47 38.95 29.17
N ALA A 16 -5.10 40.11 29.15
CA ALA A 16 -4.78 41.24 28.30
C ALA A 16 -3.42 41.84 28.60
N TRP A 17 -2.60 42.01 27.58
CA TRP A 17 -1.59 43.08 27.50
C TRP A 17 -1.92 43.97 26.30
N VAL A 18 -2.33 45.18 26.61
CA VAL A 18 -2.55 46.26 25.63
C VAL A 18 -1.20 46.85 25.29
N VAL A 19 -0.77 46.76 24.04
CA VAL A 19 0.28 47.64 23.49
C VAL A 19 -0.32 48.39 22.31
N LEU A 20 -0.44 49.69 22.52
CA LEU A 20 -0.87 50.69 21.54
C LEU A 20 0.24 50.88 20.51
N LEU A 21 0.04 50.54 19.24
CA LEU A 21 0.93 50.96 18.16
C LEU A 21 0.12 51.60 17.03
N SER A 22 0.58 52.77 16.66
CA SER A 22 -0.01 53.75 15.77
C SER A 22 -0.22 53.27 14.36
N LEU A 23 -1.41 53.51 13.78
CA LEU A 23 -1.74 53.34 12.38
C LEU A 23 -0.92 54.28 11.50
N ILE A 24 -0.14 53.73 10.59
CA ILE A 24 0.28 54.40 9.34
C ILE A 24 -0.45 53.72 8.19
N PHE A 25 -1.41 54.43 7.59
CA PHE A 25 -2.06 54.01 6.36
C PHE A 25 -1.07 54.11 5.20
N ALA A 26 -0.52 52.99 4.76
CA ALA A 26 0.07 52.87 3.45
C ALA A 26 -1.00 52.30 2.50
N ILE A 27 -1.42 53.09 1.53
CA ILE A 27 -2.26 52.67 0.40
C ILE A 27 -1.40 51.76 -0.45
N GLY A 28 -1.43 50.44 -0.14
CA GLY A 28 -0.83 49.40 -0.96
C GLY A 28 -1.74 49.11 -2.16
N THR A 29 -1.26 49.34 -3.36
CA THR A 29 -1.85 48.88 -4.61
C THR A 29 -2.16 47.39 -4.51
N ARG A 30 -3.43 47.04 -4.68
CA ARG A 30 -3.90 45.65 -4.75
C ARG A 30 -3.12 44.98 -5.88
N ALA A 31 -2.22 44.03 -5.52
CA ALA A 31 -1.59 43.15 -6.49
C ALA A 31 -2.71 42.36 -7.19
N THR A 32 -2.73 42.42 -8.51
CA THR A 32 -3.53 41.53 -9.35
C THR A 32 -3.25 40.08 -8.91
N PRO A 33 -4.28 39.22 -8.86
CA PRO A 33 -4.03 37.79 -8.61
C PRO A 33 -2.99 37.27 -9.58
N ALA A 34 -1.93 36.66 -9.07
CA ALA A 34 -0.92 36.03 -9.92
C ALA A 34 -1.63 35.05 -10.85
N GLU A 35 -1.40 35.20 -12.14
CA GLU A 35 -1.85 34.29 -13.17
C GLU A 35 -1.48 32.85 -12.76
N ALA A 36 -2.42 31.91 -12.89
CA ALA A 36 -2.20 30.53 -12.50
C ALA A 36 -0.89 30.01 -13.15
N ALA A 37 0.02 29.53 -12.30
CA ALA A 37 1.27 28.96 -12.80
C ALA A 37 0.97 27.86 -13.84
N PRO A 38 1.72 27.77 -14.94
CA PRO A 38 1.48 26.74 -15.95
C PRO A 38 1.61 25.36 -15.32
N ILE A 39 0.55 24.54 -15.46
CA ILE A 39 0.52 23.16 -15.00
C ILE A 39 1.58 22.40 -15.80
N THR A 40 2.61 21.90 -15.13
CA THR A 40 3.65 21.11 -15.79
C THR A 40 3.14 19.68 -16.01
N ALA A 41 3.37 19.12 -17.20
CA ALA A 41 2.79 17.88 -17.71
C ALA A 41 3.22 16.58 -16.98
N ASN A 42 3.76 16.65 -15.78
CA ASN A 42 4.33 15.49 -15.09
C ASN A 42 3.35 14.74 -14.18
N LEU A 43 2.25 15.36 -13.78
CA LEU A 43 1.19 14.71 -13.03
C LEU A 43 -0.15 14.82 -13.74
N PRO A 44 -1.06 13.85 -13.53
CA PRO A 44 -2.44 13.99 -14.00
C PRO A 44 -3.08 15.25 -13.41
N THR A 45 -3.82 15.99 -14.23
CA THR A 45 -4.65 17.10 -13.79
C THR A 45 -6.06 16.59 -13.50
N MET A 46 -6.53 16.78 -12.27
CA MET A 46 -7.92 16.55 -11.91
C MET A 46 -8.67 17.88 -11.93
N SER A 47 -9.61 18.00 -12.85
CA SER A 47 -10.46 19.19 -13.01
C SER A 47 -11.83 18.92 -12.44
N ILE A 48 -12.30 19.81 -11.55
CA ILE A 48 -13.63 19.77 -10.93
C ILE A 48 -14.37 21.05 -11.28
N THR A 49 -15.54 20.90 -11.89
CA THR A 49 -16.46 21.99 -12.16
C THR A 49 -17.66 21.85 -11.25
N LEU A 50 -17.88 22.81 -10.36
CA LEU A 50 -19.06 22.88 -9.50
C LEU A 50 -20.27 23.21 -10.36
N ASN A 51 -21.38 22.46 -10.21
CA ASN A 51 -22.50 22.48 -11.13
C ASN A 51 -23.85 22.32 -10.40
N ASP A 52 -24.07 23.09 -9.35
CA ASP A 52 -25.35 23.17 -8.67
C ASP A 52 -26.35 24.01 -9.50
N LEU A 53 -27.63 23.71 -9.35
CA LEU A 53 -28.71 24.50 -9.97
C LEU A 53 -28.76 25.93 -9.44
N ASP A 54 -28.38 26.15 -8.17
CA ASP A 54 -28.16 27.48 -7.61
C ASP A 54 -26.72 27.92 -7.92
N PRO A 55 -26.53 28.90 -8.81
CA PRO A 55 -25.19 29.35 -9.19
C PRO A 55 -24.40 29.98 -8.03
N THR A 56 -25.03 30.37 -6.94
CA THR A 56 -24.36 30.91 -5.76
C THR A 56 -23.61 29.80 -4.99
N HIS A 57 -24.00 28.53 -5.15
CA HIS A 57 -23.33 27.38 -4.59
C HIS A 57 -22.09 26.95 -5.40
N ASN A 58 -21.97 27.37 -6.64
CA ASN A 58 -20.88 26.99 -7.54
C ASN A 58 -19.59 27.78 -7.27
N THR A 59 -19.25 27.96 -6.01
CA THR A 59 -18.01 28.65 -5.59
C THR A 59 -17.26 27.90 -4.50
N LEU A 60 -15.93 27.97 -4.52
CA LEU A 60 -15.12 27.45 -3.42
C LEU A 60 -15.46 28.18 -2.09
N ALA A 61 -15.82 29.43 -2.12
CA ALA A 61 -16.24 30.19 -0.93
C ALA A 61 -17.49 29.57 -0.27
N TYR A 62 -18.45 29.12 -1.07
CA TYR A 62 -19.61 28.40 -0.55
C TYR A 62 -19.20 27.06 0.11
N VAL A 63 -18.40 26.24 -0.57
CA VAL A 63 -17.90 24.97 -0.02
C VAL A 63 -17.08 25.20 1.25
N HIS A 64 -16.23 26.23 1.28
CA HIS A 64 -15.38 26.55 2.44
C HIS A 64 -16.18 27.09 3.64
N GLY A 65 -17.41 27.54 3.45
CA GLY A 65 -18.26 28.01 4.54
C GLY A 65 -18.67 26.88 5.51
N ASP A 66 -18.77 25.64 5.03
CA ASP A 66 -19.03 24.47 5.86
C ASP A 66 -18.55 23.22 5.11
N LYS A 67 -17.73 22.37 5.78
CA LYS A 67 -17.16 21.15 5.17
C LYS A 67 -18.21 20.13 4.70
N ASP A 68 -19.39 20.18 5.28
CA ASP A 68 -20.47 19.22 4.99
C ASP A 68 -21.42 19.70 3.89
N ARG A 69 -21.20 20.88 3.32
CA ARG A 69 -21.90 21.33 2.12
C ARG A 69 -21.50 20.49 0.92
N VAL A 70 -22.46 19.75 0.39
CA VAL A 70 -22.30 18.92 -0.81
C VAL A 70 -22.72 19.73 -2.02
N VAL A 71 -21.84 19.84 -3.02
CA VAL A 71 -22.12 20.55 -4.27
C VAL A 71 -22.04 19.56 -5.44
N PRO A 72 -23.11 19.43 -6.27
CA PRO A 72 -23.04 18.68 -7.52
C PRO A 72 -21.90 19.21 -8.38
N SER A 73 -21.18 18.29 -9.04
CA SER A 73 -19.98 18.64 -9.80
C SER A 73 -19.74 17.72 -10.97
N LEU A 74 -18.86 18.13 -11.87
CA LEU A 74 -18.28 17.33 -12.92
C LEU A 74 -16.79 17.16 -12.64
N VAL A 75 -16.29 15.91 -12.62
CA VAL A 75 -14.89 15.57 -12.38
C VAL A 75 -14.30 14.97 -13.64
N GLY A 76 -13.25 15.57 -14.16
CA GLY A 76 -12.44 15.06 -15.28
C GLY A 76 -10.99 14.86 -14.86
N ILE A 77 -10.28 13.98 -15.55
CA ILE A 77 -8.84 13.73 -15.35
C ILE A 77 -8.15 13.71 -16.71
N GLU A 78 -7.03 14.39 -16.82
CA GLU A 78 -6.12 14.36 -17.97
C GLU A 78 -4.71 14.02 -17.48
N ASP A 79 -4.08 13.00 -18.03
CA ASP A 79 -2.77 12.50 -17.60
C ASP A 79 -1.65 12.78 -18.61
N GLY A 80 -1.91 13.57 -19.63
CA GLY A 80 -0.95 13.91 -20.68
C GLY A 80 -0.57 12.73 -21.61
N ALA A 81 -0.58 11.51 -21.11
CA ALA A 81 -0.33 10.28 -21.87
C ALA A 81 -1.63 9.63 -22.39
N GLY A 82 -2.77 10.04 -21.86
CA GLY A 82 -4.09 9.53 -22.21
C GLY A 82 -4.43 8.19 -21.54
N THR A 83 -3.54 7.63 -20.73
CA THR A 83 -3.72 6.29 -20.13
C THR A 83 -4.82 6.27 -19.06
N TYR A 84 -4.92 7.34 -18.27
CA TYR A 84 -5.86 7.45 -17.16
C TYR A 84 -6.86 8.60 -17.34
N ASN A 85 -7.06 9.02 -18.58
CA ASN A 85 -8.02 10.08 -18.88
C ASN A 85 -9.44 9.67 -18.45
N LEU A 86 -10.12 10.58 -17.77
CA LEU A 86 -11.52 10.46 -17.41
C LEU A 86 -12.27 11.67 -18.00
N ALA A 87 -13.23 11.39 -18.86
CA ALA A 87 -14.16 12.42 -19.31
C ALA A 87 -14.96 12.97 -18.13
N ALA A 88 -15.37 14.23 -18.23
CA ALA A 88 -16.15 14.91 -17.19
C ALA A 88 -17.34 14.06 -16.74
N SER A 89 -17.29 13.56 -15.52
CA SER A 89 -18.22 12.60 -14.94
C SER A 89 -18.92 13.20 -13.73
N ALA A 90 -20.23 12.95 -13.61
CA ALA A 90 -21.05 13.51 -12.54
C ALA A 90 -20.64 12.97 -11.15
N ALA A 91 -20.46 13.88 -10.21
CA ALA A 91 -20.06 13.57 -8.84
C ALA A 91 -20.60 14.64 -7.86
N GLU A 92 -20.51 14.34 -6.59
CA GLU A 92 -20.64 15.28 -5.47
C GLU A 92 -19.26 15.74 -5.03
N PHE A 93 -19.10 17.00 -4.67
CA PHE A 93 -17.89 17.59 -4.11
C PHE A 93 -18.18 18.23 -2.76
N LYS A 94 -17.34 17.96 -1.76
CA LYS A 94 -17.44 18.58 -0.43
C LYS A 94 -16.09 18.70 0.26
N GLY A 95 -16.05 19.46 1.35
CA GLY A 95 -14.95 19.47 2.29
C GLY A 95 -14.83 18.15 3.07
N ARG A 96 -13.67 17.94 3.71
CA ARG A 96 -13.44 16.81 4.63
C ARG A 96 -12.40 17.16 5.71
N GLY A 97 -12.20 16.22 6.63
CA GLY A 97 -11.26 16.34 7.73
C GLY A 97 -11.86 17.11 8.92
N ASN A 98 -11.20 16.99 10.04
CA ASN A 98 -11.52 17.74 11.26
C ASN A 98 -10.49 18.86 11.44
N TYR A 99 -9.32 18.52 11.96
CA TYR A 99 -8.23 19.49 12.13
C TYR A 99 -7.77 20.09 10.78
N THR A 100 -7.52 19.23 9.78
CA THR A 100 -7.01 19.65 8.46
C THR A 100 -7.98 20.54 7.68
N TRP A 101 -9.29 20.52 8.01
CA TRP A 101 -10.25 21.46 7.44
C TRP A 101 -9.99 22.92 7.89
N GLY A 102 -9.40 23.11 9.08
CA GLY A 102 -8.98 24.42 9.58
C GLY A 102 -7.78 25.03 8.85
N LEU A 103 -6.99 24.21 8.13
CA LEU A 103 -5.76 24.65 7.49
C LEU A 103 -6.03 25.46 6.22
N PRO A 104 -5.06 26.29 5.76
CA PRO A 104 -5.22 27.09 4.55
C PRO A 104 -5.53 26.27 3.30
N LYS A 105 -4.76 25.23 3.03
CA LYS A 105 -4.97 24.29 1.93
C LYS A 105 -5.88 23.15 2.40
N LYS A 106 -7.14 23.21 1.99
CA LYS A 106 -8.19 22.33 2.50
C LYS A 106 -8.25 20.99 1.77
N PRO A 107 -8.47 19.89 2.50
CA PRO A 107 -8.76 18.58 1.90
C PRO A 107 -10.23 18.47 1.47
N TYR A 108 -10.50 17.63 0.45
CA TYR A 108 -11.83 17.45 -0.11
C TYR A 108 -12.19 15.96 -0.25
N GLN A 109 -13.46 15.72 -0.53
CA GLN A 109 -14.01 14.43 -0.95
C GLN A 109 -14.81 14.62 -2.23
N ILE A 110 -14.64 13.67 -3.16
CA ILE A 110 -15.52 13.50 -4.30
C ILE A 110 -16.29 12.19 -4.16
N LYS A 111 -17.53 12.15 -4.68
CA LYS A 111 -18.33 10.93 -4.71
C LYS A 111 -19.08 10.87 -6.04
N PHE A 112 -18.60 10.02 -6.94
CA PHE A 112 -19.21 9.80 -8.24
C PHE A 112 -20.64 9.20 -8.11
N ASN A 113 -21.52 9.55 -9.03
CA ASN A 113 -22.87 8.98 -9.08
C ASN A 113 -22.82 7.46 -9.31
N SER A 114 -21.84 6.97 -10.06
CA SER A 114 -21.57 5.56 -10.29
C SER A 114 -20.16 5.18 -9.88
N SER A 115 -19.92 3.89 -9.60
CA SER A 115 -18.60 3.37 -9.26
C SER A 115 -17.63 3.56 -10.43
N THR A 116 -16.60 4.38 -10.24
CA THR A 116 -15.67 4.86 -11.26
C THR A 116 -14.23 4.50 -10.86
N ALA A 117 -13.48 3.89 -11.78
CA ALA A 117 -12.04 3.71 -11.63
C ALA A 117 -11.33 5.01 -12.02
N ILE A 118 -10.38 5.46 -11.22
CA ILE A 118 -9.58 6.65 -11.52
C ILE A 118 -8.10 6.37 -11.32
N LEU A 119 -7.26 6.90 -12.19
CA LEU A 119 -5.79 6.83 -12.07
C LEU A 119 -5.26 5.39 -11.93
N GLY A 120 -5.92 4.40 -12.52
CA GLY A 120 -5.56 2.98 -12.44
C GLY A 120 -5.91 2.29 -11.12
N MET A 121 -6.57 2.99 -10.19
CA MET A 121 -7.04 2.41 -8.92
C MET A 121 -8.40 1.71 -9.09
N PRO A 122 -8.71 0.70 -8.27
CA PRO A 122 -9.97 -0.05 -8.35
C PRO A 122 -11.19 0.84 -8.20
N LYS A 123 -12.24 0.58 -8.98
CA LYS A 123 -13.44 1.42 -9.03
C LYS A 123 -14.14 1.55 -7.69
N ALA A 124 -14.52 2.78 -7.35
CA ALA A 124 -15.36 3.11 -6.21
C ALA A 124 -16.19 4.38 -6.48
N LYS A 125 -17.15 4.69 -5.60
CA LYS A 125 -17.86 5.96 -5.68
C LYS A 125 -17.09 7.08 -5.00
N ALA A 126 -16.62 6.85 -3.77
CA ALA A 126 -16.00 7.89 -2.95
C ALA A 126 -14.47 7.84 -2.99
N TRP A 127 -13.88 9.03 -3.11
CA TRP A 127 -12.45 9.26 -3.12
C TRP A 127 -12.11 10.47 -2.26
N VAL A 128 -10.96 10.47 -1.62
CA VAL A 128 -10.49 11.60 -0.82
C VAL A 128 -9.33 12.30 -1.52
N LEU A 129 -9.28 13.61 -1.37
CA LEU A 129 -8.25 14.49 -1.89
C LEU A 129 -7.50 15.06 -0.69
N LEU A 130 -6.39 14.41 -0.30
CA LEU A 130 -5.57 14.83 0.82
C LEU A 130 -4.71 16.03 0.40
N ALA A 131 -4.79 17.08 1.18
CA ALA A 131 -4.12 18.36 0.86
C ALA A 131 -2.62 18.30 1.17
N ASN A 132 -2.21 17.49 2.14
CA ASN A 132 -0.82 17.45 2.65
C ASN A 132 -0.28 18.86 3.02
N ASP A 133 -1.13 19.72 3.60
CA ASP A 133 -0.78 21.11 3.91
C ASP A 133 0.40 21.20 4.88
N ALA A 134 0.41 20.31 5.87
CA ALA A 134 1.45 20.26 6.91
C ALA A 134 2.72 19.49 6.49
N ASP A 135 2.72 18.87 5.31
CA ASP A 135 3.84 18.06 4.83
C ASP A 135 4.65 18.77 3.74
N GLY A 136 5.75 19.41 4.12
CA GLY A 136 6.65 20.07 3.17
C GLY A 136 7.27 19.14 2.12
N SER A 137 7.21 17.81 2.32
CA SER A 137 7.64 16.82 1.33
C SER A 137 6.50 16.38 0.39
N LEU A 138 5.24 16.52 0.78
CA LEU A 138 4.04 16.02 0.10
C LEU A 138 3.97 14.49 -0.04
N MET A 139 4.78 13.71 0.74
CA MET A 139 5.01 12.29 0.52
C MET A 139 4.62 11.38 1.69
N ARG A 140 4.44 11.91 2.90
CA ARG A 140 4.34 11.08 4.12
C ARG A 140 3.18 10.10 4.10
N ASN A 141 1.98 10.55 3.78
CA ASN A 141 0.82 9.67 3.59
C ASN A 141 1.10 8.60 2.52
N LYS A 142 1.64 9.02 1.37
CA LYS A 142 1.96 8.11 0.25
C LYS A 142 2.95 7.03 0.64
N LEU A 143 4.03 7.39 1.34
CA LEU A 143 5.06 6.45 1.80
C LEU A 143 4.48 5.41 2.76
N ALA A 144 3.66 5.85 3.72
CA ALA A 144 3.03 4.96 4.69
C ALA A 144 2.03 4.01 4.02
N PHE A 145 1.18 4.52 3.13
CA PHE A 145 0.23 3.69 2.38
C PHE A 145 0.95 2.67 1.49
N ASP A 146 1.98 3.08 0.75
CA ASP A 146 2.74 2.18 -0.11
C ASP A 146 3.56 1.14 0.66
N TYR A 147 4.05 1.51 1.85
CA TYR A 147 4.67 0.54 2.74
C TYR A 147 3.64 -0.48 3.26
N ALA A 148 2.47 -0.01 3.67
CA ALA A 148 1.38 -0.88 4.11
C ALA A 148 0.93 -1.86 3.01
N LEU A 149 0.78 -1.38 1.77
CA LEU A 149 0.48 -2.21 0.60
C LEU A 149 1.59 -3.25 0.36
N ALA A 150 2.85 -2.83 0.43
CA ALA A 150 4.00 -3.70 0.17
C ALA A 150 4.12 -4.85 1.18
N ILE A 151 3.70 -4.65 2.43
CA ILE A 151 3.69 -5.70 3.47
C ILE A 151 2.38 -6.47 3.55
N GLY A 152 1.42 -6.17 2.67
CA GLY A 152 0.12 -6.83 2.61
C GLY A 152 -0.78 -6.52 3.81
N SER A 153 -0.75 -5.27 4.32
CA SER A 153 -1.72 -4.82 5.33
C SER A 153 -3.14 -4.90 4.78
N PRO A 154 -4.10 -5.40 5.55
CA PRO A 154 -5.48 -5.50 5.09
C PRO A 154 -6.05 -4.14 4.68
N TYR A 155 -6.58 -4.07 3.47
CA TYR A 155 -7.26 -2.90 2.92
C TYR A 155 -6.48 -1.58 3.00
N ALA A 156 -5.12 -1.65 2.92
CA ALA A 156 -4.30 -0.45 2.87
C ALA A 156 -4.68 0.41 1.66
N PRO A 157 -4.83 1.75 1.82
CA PRO A 157 -5.32 2.60 0.76
C PRO A 157 -4.35 2.72 -0.42
N GLU A 158 -4.82 2.52 -1.64
CA GLU A 158 -4.11 2.99 -2.83
C GLU A 158 -4.24 4.51 -2.96
N SER A 159 -3.22 5.13 -3.55
CA SER A 159 -3.21 6.58 -3.73
C SER A 159 -2.37 7.04 -4.92
N ARG A 160 -2.72 8.18 -5.52
CA ARG A 160 -2.02 8.79 -6.65
C ARG A 160 -2.02 10.32 -6.50
N TRP A 161 -0.94 10.98 -6.88
CA TRP A 161 -0.89 12.45 -6.92
C TRP A 161 -1.58 12.99 -8.16
N VAL A 162 -2.20 14.15 -7.98
CA VAL A 162 -2.75 14.98 -9.04
C VAL A 162 -2.45 16.45 -8.79
N ASP A 163 -2.44 17.23 -9.85
CA ASP A 163 -2.65 18.67 -9.79
C ASP A 163 -4.14 18.96 -9.80
N LEU A 164 -4.66 19.59 -8.74
CA LEU A 164 -6.09 19.84 -8.58
C LEU A 164 -6.47 21.21 -9.10
N VAL A 165 -7.49 21.24 -9.96
CA VAL A 165 -8.11 22.46 -10.48
C VAL A 165 -9.60 22.44 -10.16
N VAL A 166 -10.13 23.48 -9.53
CA VAL A 166 -11.58 23.63 -9.25
C VAL A 166 -12.08 24.91 -9.88
N ASN A 167 -13.08 24.82 -10.74
CA ASN A 167 -13.62 25.95 -11.51
C ASN A 167 -12.53 26.76 -12.25
N GLY A 168 -11.55 26.07 -12.83
CA GLY A 168 -10.41 26.68 -13.49
C GLY A 168 -9.33 27.26 -12.57
N GLN A 169 -9.54 27.24 -11.25
CA GLN A 169 -8.56 27.69 -10.27
C GLN A 169 -7.66 26.53 -9.84
N TYR A 170 -6.35 26.64 -10.09
CA TYR A 170 -5.35 25.69 -9.57
C TYR A 170 -5.32 25.73 -8.04
N LEU A 171 -5.45 24.56 -7.40
CA LEU A 171 -5.43 24.44 -5.93
C LEU A 171 -4.15 23.80 -5.39
N GLY A 172 -3.29 23.23 -6.23
CA GLY A 172 -2.03 22.64 -5.81
C GLY A 172 -1.94 21.14 -6.04
N ASN A 173 -0.87 20.55 -5.55
CA ASN A 173 -0.65 19.11 -5.50
C ASN A 173 -1.58 18.47 -4.46
N TYR A 174 -2.33 17.45 -4.84
CA TYR A 174 -3.17 16.66 -3.93
C TYR A 174 -2.87 15.17 -4.07
N LEU A 175 -2.98 14.44 -2.97
CA LEU A 175 -2.95 12.99 -2.98
C LEU A 175 -4.39 12.46 -3.01
N VAL A 176 -4.79 11.92 -4.16
CA VAL A 176 -6.06 11.18 -4.28
C VAL A 176 -5.86 9.81 -3.66
N ALA A 177 -6.69 9.47 -2.69
CA ALA A 177 -6.60 8.19 -1.98
C ALA A 177 -7.97 7.52 -1.86
N GLU A 178 -7.93 6.23 -1.68
CA GLU A 178 -9.10 5.42 -1.34
C GLU A 178 -9.65 5.86 0.01
N LYS A 179 -10.97 6.00 0.09
CA LYS A 179 -11.64 6.33 1.35
C LYS A 179 -11.73 5.09 2.24
N VAL A 180 -11.46 5.24 3.52
CA VAL A 180 -11.76 4.20 4.51
C VAL A 180 -13.27 4.10 4.68
N GLU A 181 -13.85 3.05 4.14
CA GLU A 181 -15.30 2.75 4.18
C GLU A 181 -15.54 1.26 3.92
N VAL A 182 -16.71 0.75 4.32
CA VAL A 182 -17.12 -0.64 4.06
C VAL A 182 -17.80 -0.71 2.69
N LYS A 183 -17.05 -1.02 1.65
CA LYS A 183 -17.53 -1.16 0.26
C LYS A 183 -16.66 -2.16 -0.50
N THR A 184 -17.13 -2.58 -1.66
CA THR A 184 -16.33 -3.35 -2.62
C THR A 184 -15.08 -2.57 -3.02
N ASN A 185 -13.93 -3.25 -3.07
CA ASN A 185 -12.60 -2.68 -3.26
C ASN A 185 -12.18 -1.66 -2.17
N ARG A 186 -12.75 -1.76 -0.97
CA ARG A 186 -12.40 -1.04 0.25
C ARG A 186 -12.35 -2.05 1.38
N VAL A 187 -12.83 -1.75 2.57
CA VAL A 187 -13.03 -2.78 3.59
C VAL A 187 -14.20 -3.66 3.16
N GLU A 188 -13.89 -4.84 2.62
CA GLU A 188 -14.91 -5.77 2.12
C GLU A 188 -15.42 -6.68 3.23
N LEU A 189 -16.58 -6.34 3.78
CA LEU A 189 -17.28 -7.18 4.73
C LEU A 189 -18.40 -7.91 4.02
N THR A 190 -18.53 -9.22 4.27
CA THR A 190 -19.53 -10.08 3.62
C THR A 190 -20.71 -10.43 4.54
N ASP A 191 -20.46 -10.52 5.85
CA ASP A 191 -21.51 -10.79 6.85
C ASP A 191 -22.33 -9.50 7.09
N PRO A 192 -23.69 -9.57 7.10
CA PRO A 192 -24.54 -8.42 7.42
C PRO A 192 -24.22 -7.73 8.75
N LYS A 193 -23.64 -8.46 9.71
CA LYS A 193 -23.16 -7.96 11.01
C LYS A 193 -21.73 -7.47 10.99
N GLY A 194 -21.13 -7.37 9.79
CA GLY A 194 -19.77 -6.83 9.62
C GLY A 194 -19.72 -5.34 9.90
N VAL A 195 -18.76 -4.91 10.72
CA VAL A 195 -18.61 -3.52 11.18
C VAL A 195 -17.15 -3.07 11.15
N LEU A 196 -16.96 -1.79 10.87
CA LEU A 196 -15.71 -1.05 10.93
C LEU A 196 -15.81 -0.03 12.07
N GLY A 197 -14.90 -0.13 13.03
CA GLY A 197 -14.78 0.80 14.15
C GLY A 197 -13.51 1.63 14.06
N GLU A 198 -13.47 2.71 14.81
CA GLU A 198 -12.34 3.61 14.94
C GLU A 198 -12.08 3.90 16.42
N LEU A 199 -10.82 3.92 16.84
CA LEU A 199 -10.39 4.57 18.07
C LEU A 199 -10.24 6.05 17.75
N ASP A 200 -10.99 6.89 18.44
CA ASP A 200 -10.93 8.34 18.29
C ASP A 200 -11.19 9.05 19.64
N ASN A 201 -10.12 9.32 20.36
CA ASN A 201 -10.17 10.09 21.61
C ASN A 201 -10.35 11.60 21.38
N ASN A 202 -10.06 12.08 20.14
CA ASN A 202 -10.08 13.51 19.85
C ASN A 202 -11.49 14.00 19.49
N TYR A 203 -12.21 13.25 18.63
CA TYR A 203 -13.52 13.68 18.10
C TYR A 203 -14.61 12.63 18.29
N GLY A 204 -14.26 11.39 18.62
CA GLY A 204 -15.19 10.28 18.68
C GLY A 204 -16.35 10.47 19.68
N TYR A 205 -16.16 11.28 20.71
CA TYR A 205 -17.22 11.62 21.65
C TYR A 205 -18.40 12.38 21.03
N ALA A 206 -18.17 13.04 19.87
CA ALA A 206 -19.18 13.78 19.13
C ALA A 206 -19.86 12.93 18.03
N GLU A 207 -19.38 11.73 17.75
CA GLU A 207 -19.96 10.83 16.78
C GLU A 207 -21.26 10.19 17.34
N ASP A 208 -22.22 9.89 16.49
CA ASP A 208 -23.53 9.38 16.85
C ASP A 208 -23.48 8.01 17.56
N TYR A 209 -22.59 7.15 17.09
CA TYR A 209 -22.43 5.78 17.63
C TYR A 209 -21.03 5.63 18.18
N ASN A 210 -20.89 5.94 19.47
CA ASN A 210 -19.63 5.78 20.19
C ASN A 210 -19.84 5.02 21.51
N PHE A 211 -18.72 4.55 22.08
CA PHE A 211 -18.65 4.10 23.47
C PHE A 211 -17.27 4.36 24.05
N ILE A 212 -17.20 4.46 25.36
CA ILE A 212 -15.94 4.61 26.08
C ILE A 212 -15.64 3.29 26.79
N SER A 213 -14.46 2.71 26.52
CA SER A 213 -14.01 1.50 27.19
C SER A 213 -14.03 1.69 28.72
N THR A 214 -14.57 0.71 29.42
CA THR A 214 -14.60 0.75 30.89
C THR A 214 -13.23 0.57 31.52
N VAL A 215 -12.27 0.01 30.79
CA VAL A 215 -10.91 -0.30 31.23
C VAL A 215 -9.93 0.82 30.82
N SER A 216 -9.69 1.00 29.54
CA SER A 216 -8.70 1.95 29.02
C SER A 216 -9.18 3.41 29.03
N LYS A 217 -10.48 3.64 29.15
CA LYS A 217 -11.15 4.95 28.96
C LYS A 217 -11.00 5.50 27.55
N THR A 218 -10.65 4.66 26.62
CA THR A 218 -10.53 4.98 25.18
C THR A 218 -11.91 5.12 24.56
N THR A 219 -12.10 6.13 23.73
CA THR A 219 -13.31 6.34 22.94
C THR A 219 -13.21 5.58 21.63
N PHE A 220 -14.22 4.79 21.34
CA PHE A 220 -14.38 4.06 20.08
C PHE A 220 -15.67 4.46 19.39
N THR A 221 -15.66 4.50 18.07
CA THR A 221 -16.82 4.86 17.24
C THR A 221 -17.14 3.78 16.22
N LEU A 222 -18.41 3.67 15.84
CA LEU A 222 -18.83 2.93 14.65
C LEU A 222 -18.62 3.83 13.44
N LYS A 223 -17.67 3.47 12.59
CA LYS A 223 -17.31 4.30 11.42
C LYS A 223 -18.12 3.95 10.18
N ASP A 224 -18.33 2.66 9.95
CA ASP A 224 -19.14 2.15 8.83
C ASP A 224 -19.51 0.67 9.09
N ALA A 225 -20.40 0.12 8.28
CA ALA A 225 -20.87 -1.25 8.40
C ALA A 225 -21.22 -1.85 7.03
N LYS A 226 -21.46 -3.16 7.00
CA LYS A 226 -21.99 -3.84 5.80
C LYS A 226 -23.38 -3.34 5.44
N GLY A 227 -24.21 -3.00 6.43
CA GLY A 227 -25.47 -2.29 6.28
C GLY A 227 -25.30 -0.78 6.40
N ASP A 228 -26.40 -0.06 6.22
CA ASP A 228 -26.38 1.40 6.35
C ASP A 228 -26.14 1.83 7.81
N VAL A 229 -25.37 2.90 7.97
CA VAL A 229 -25.17 3.59 9.25
C VAL A 229 -25.84 4.96 9.15
N PRO A 230 -27.12 5.06 9.49
CA PRO A 230 -27.86 6.32 9.40
C PRO A 230 -27.43 7.27 10.50
N ASP A 231 -27.66 8.57 10.29
CA ASP A 231 -27.63 9.57 11.36
C ASP A 231 -28.65 9.15 12.44
N LYS A 232 -28.21 9.05 13.71
CA LYS A 232 -29.01 8.62 14.84
C LYS A 232 -30.26 9.50 15.08
N ALA A 233 -30.20 10.75 14.65
CA ALA A 233 -31.35 11.66 14.71
C ALA A 233 -32.40 11.35 13.62
N VAL A 234 -32.01 10.60 12.58
CA VAL A 234 -32.88 10.24 11.45
C VAL A 234 -33.50 8.85 11.63
N ALA A 235 -32.68 7.86 11.97
CA ALA A 235 -33.14 6.48 12.15
C ALA A 235 -32.21 5.68 13.10
N PRO A 236 -32.70 4.63 13.78
CA PRO A 236 -31.85 3.69 14.49
C PRO A 236 -31.00 2.85 13.52
N LEU A 237 -29.95 2.24 14.04
CA LEU A 237 -29.18 1.25 13.28
C LEU A 237 -30.09 0.08 12.83
N PRO A 238 -29.89 -0.42 11.60
CA PRO A 238 -30.47 -1.68 11.18
C PRO A 238 -30.10 -2.81 12.16
N ALA A 239 -30.98 -3.77 12.38
CA ALA A 239 -30.83 -4.79 13.43
C ALA A 239 -29.49 -5.55 13.34
N ASP A 240 -29.07 -5.96 12.14
CA ASP A 240 -27.79 -6.66 11.97
C ASP A 240 -26.59 -5.76 12.29
N VAL A 241 -26.63 -4.49 11.90
CA VAL A 241 -25.57 -3.52 12.20
C VAL A 241 -25.52 -3.26 13.70
N GLN A 242 -26.67 -3.13 14.37
CA GLN A 242 -26.73 -2.97 15.83
C GLN A 242 -26.11 -4.16 16.55
N ILE A 243 -26.44 -5.40 16.12
CA ILE A 243 -25.86 -6.62 16.68
C ILE A 243 -24.33 -6.64 16.47
N GLY A 244 -23.86 -6.32 15.27
CA GLY A 244 -22.41 -6.25 14.97
C GLY A 244 -21.68 -5.20 15.79
N TRP A 245 -22.29 -4.03 15.98
CA TRP A 245 -21.75 -2.95 16.81
C TRP A 245 -21.68 -3.34 18.28
N ASP A 246 -22.73 -3.98 18.81
CA ASP A 246 -22.74 -4.46 20.18
C ASP A 246 -21.67 -5.54 20.43
N ASP A 247 -21.46 -6.43 19.48
CA ASP A 247 -20.39 -7.43 19.51
C ASP A 247 -18.99 -6.79 19.41
N LEU A 248 -18.80 -5.77 18.57
CA LEU A 248 -17.53 -5.05 18.51
C LEU A 248 -17.21 -4.36 19.84
N LYS A 249 -18.18 -3.66 20.44
CA LYS A 249 -18.02 -3.04 21.77
C LYS A 249 -17.62 -4.07 22.84
N ALA A 250 -18.32 -5.21 22.87
CA ALA A 250 -18.02 -6.29 23.81
C ALA A 250 -16.61 -6.86 23.57
N THR A 251 -16.22 -7.05 22.29
CA THR A 251 -14.90 -7.54 21.90
C THR A 251 -13.79 -6.57 22.33
N LEU A 252 -13.95 -5.26 22.09
CA LEU A 252 -12.97 -4.24 22.46
C LEU A 252 -12.82 -4.11 23.97
N ASN A 253 -13.92 -4.06 24.73
CA ASN A 253 -13.86 -4.04 26.20
C ASN A 253 -13.20 -5.31 26.77
N ARG A 254 -13.52 -6.48 26.19
CA ARG A 254 -12.92 -7.75 26.61
C ARG A 254 -11.41 -7.77 26.33
N LEU A 255 -10.99 -7.32 25.14
CA LEU A 255 -9.59 -7.23 24.78
C LEU A 255 -8.82 -6.27 25.70
N ASP A 256 -9.37 -5.09 25.98
CA ASP A 256 -8.81 -4.13 26.93
C ASP A 256 -8.60 -4.76 28.31
N GLY A 257 -9.61 -5.47 28.83
CA GLY A 257 -9.53 -6.14 30.12
C GLY A 257 -8.48 -7.25 30.17
N LEU A 258 -8.39 -8.05 29.11
CA LEU A 258 -7.40 -9.12 29.01
C LEU A 258 -5.96 -8.54 28.91
N LEU A 259 -5.77 -7.48 28.12
CA LEU A 259 -4.46 -6.83 27.98
C LEU A 259 -4.03 -6.08 29.24
N ALA A 260 -4.96 -5.51 30.00
CA ALA A 260 -4.68 -4.83 31.27
C ALA A 260 -4.34 -5.78 32.42
N ALA A 261 -4.63 -7.07 32.30
CA ALA A 261 -4.37 -8.04 33.35
C ALA A 261 -2.88 -8.19 33.67
N ALA A 262 -2.53 -8.42 34.93
CA ALA A 262 -1.13 -8.68 35.33
C ALA A 262 -0.55 -9.90 34.60
N ASN A 263 -1.36 -10.94 34.40
CA ASN A 263 -1.06 -12.15 33.66
C ASN A 263 -2.09 -12.31 32.52
N PRO A 264 -1.85 -11.71 31.33
CA PRO A 264 -2.79 -11.80 30.24
C PRO A 264 -3.01 -13.23 29.75
N ASP A 265 -4.27 -13.59 29.49
CA ASP A 265 -4.60 -14.88 28.85
C ASP A 265 -4.36 -14.79 27.34
N TRP A 266 -3.16 -15.20 26.95
CA TRP A 266 -2.72 -15.14 25.55
C TRP A 266 -3.49 -16.07 24.62
N ALA A 267 -3.98 -17.21 25.10
CA ALA A 267 -4.81 -18.10 24.31
C ALA A 267 -6.12 -17.43 23.92
N THR A 268 -6.77 -16.81 24.89
CA THR A 268 -8.00 -16.04 24.65
C THR A 268 -7.72 -14.81 23.77
N ILE A 269 -6.67 -14.02 24.04
CA ILE A 269 -6.31 -12.86 23.20
C ILE A 269 -6.10 -13.29 21.74
N SER A 270 -5.32 -14.34 21.49
CA SER A 270 -5.04 -14.85 20.15
C SER A 270 -6.28 -15.42 19.43
N SER A 271 -7.31 -15.80 20.19
CA SER A 271 -8.61 -16.19 19.62
C SER A 271 -9.47 -15.00 19.21
N ILE A 272 -9.26 -13.85 19.85
CA ILE A 272 -10.02 -12.61 19.60
C ILE A 272 -9.44 -11.82 18.44
N ILE A 273 -8.10 -11.64 18.39
CA ILE A 273 -7.44 -10.80 17.39
C ILE A 273 -6.84 -11.64 16.25
N ASP A 274 -6.78 -11.06 15.06
CA ASP A 274 -5.96 -11.55 13.98
C ASP A 274 -4.51 -11.04 14.13
N ILE A 275 -3.61 -11.92 14.58
CA ILE A 275 -2.23 -11.56 14.92
C ILE A 275 -1.48 -10.98 13.71
N ASP A 276 -1.72 -11.52 12.50
CA ASP A 276 -1.04 -11.07 11.29
C ASP A 276 -1.39 -9.62 10.97
N SER A 277 -2.66 -9.27 11.00
CA SER A 277 -3.11 -7.89 10.77
C SER A 277 -2.57 -6.91 11.83
N PHE A 278 -2.56 -7.31 13.10
CA PHE A 278 -2.02 -6.49 14.19
C PHE A 278 -0.51 -6.28 14.05
N VAL A 279 0.24 -7.29 13.64
CA VAL A 279 1.69 -7.17 13.42
C VAL A 279 2.01 -6.31 12.20
N LYS A 280 1.25 -6.43 11.09
CA LYS A 280 1.38 -5.57 9.92
C LYS A 280 1.06 -4.11 10.27
N PHE A 281 -0.05 -3.89 10.95
CA PHE A 281 -0.43 -2.57 11.46
C PHE A 281 0.67 -1.97 12.35
N TYR A 282 1.22 -2.77 13.28
CA TYR A 282 2.35 -2.36 14.11
C TYR A 282 3.51 -1.83 13.28
N PHE A 283 3.97 -2.56 12.26
CA PHE A 283 5.13 -2.13 11.48
C PHE A 283 4.90 -0.87 10.67
N VAL A 284 3.68 -0.64 10.18
CA VAL A 284 3.38 0.63 9.47
C VAL A 284 3.48 1.81 10.43
N TYR A 285 2.85 1.71 11.60
CA TYR A 285 2.84 2.79 12.59
C TYR A 285 4.17 2.93 13.31
N GLU A 286 4.87 1.82 13.61
CA GLU A 286 6.18 1.86 14.24
C GLU A 286 7.24 2.46 13.31
N LEU A 287 7.27 2.05 12.03
CA LEU A 287 8.17 2.64 11.05
C LEU A 287 7.91 4.14 10.88
N ALA A 288 6.66 4.52 10.82
CA ALA A 288 6.26 5.92 10.66
C ALA A 288 6.43 6.75 11.94
N GLU A 289 6.63 6.11 13.10
CA GLU A 289 6.51 6.74 14.43
C GLU A 289 5.24 7.58 14.53
N ASN A 290 4.11 7.01 14.05
CA ASN A 290 2.85 7.73 14.04
C ASN A 290 2.34 7.91 15.48
N PRO A 291 2.21 9.15 15.94
CA PRO A 291 1.81 9.45 17.31
C PRO A 291 0.33 9.19 17.57
N GLU A 292 -0.48 9.10 16.54
CA GLU A 292 -1.94 8.96 16.66
C GLU A 292 -2.40 7.57 17.09
N ILE A 293 -1.46 6.62 17.23
CA ILE A 293 -1.76 5.22 17.61
C ILE A 293 -2.64 5.06 18.85
N VAL A 294 -2.67 6.07 19.72
CA VAL A 294 -3.50 6.09 20.94
C VAL A 294 -4.46 7.29 20.97
N ALA A 295 -4.53 8.05 19.89
CA ALA A 295 -5.27 9.31 19.83
C ALA A 295 -6.49 9.25 18.92
N SER A 296 -6.31 8.98 17.63
CA SER A 296 -7.39 8.97 16.64
C SER A 296 -6.99 8.24 15.35
N SER A 297 -7.95 8.06 14.46
CA SER A 297 -7.72 7.48 13.12
C SER A 297 -7.18 6.04 13.13
N ILE A 298 -7.46 5.29 14.19
CA ILE A 298 -7.03 3.89 14.36
C ILE A 298 -8.21 2.97 14.12
N PHE A 299 -8.20 2.28 12.98
CA PHE A 299 -9.32 1.48 12.52
C PHE A 299 -9.18 0.00 12.89
N PHE A 300 -10.34 -0.62 13.16
CA PHE A 300 -10.51 -2.05 13.40
C PHE A 300 -11.78 -2.54 12.72
N TYR A 301 -11.80 -3.79 12.27
CA TYR A 301 -13.01 -4.35 11.70
C TYR A 301 -13.24 -5.80 12.12
N LYS A 302 -14.51 -6.21 12.09
CA LYS A 302 -14.95 -7.60 12.20
C LYS A 302 -15.88 -7.92 11.04
N ASN A 303 -15.70 -9.08 10.42
CA ASN A 303 -16.60 -9.58 9.38
C ASN A 303 -17.65 -10.52 9.98
N GLY A 304 -18.45 -10.01 10.93
CA GLY A 304 -19.48 -10.76 11.66
C GLY A 304 -19.03 -11.28 13.02
N LEU A 305 -19.94 -11.95 13.73
CA LEU A 305 -19.80 -12.29 15.15
C LEU A 305 -18.68 -13.31 15.43
N THR A 306 -18.49 -14.26 14.53
CA THR A 306 -17.47 -15.32 14.67
C THR A 306 -16.10 -14.91 14.13
N SER A 307 -16.01 -13.75 13.47
CA SER A 307 -14.76 -13.21 12.95
C SER A 307 -13.87 -12.73 14.10
N LYS A 308 -12.57 -12.89 13.92
CA LYS A 308 -11.59 -12.18 14.74
C LYS A 308 -11.69 -10.67 14.49
N LEU A 309 -11.13 -9.90 15.41
CA LEU A 309 -10.87 -8.48 15.25
C LEU A 309 -9.60 -8.28 14.44
N PHE A 310 -9.68 -7.53 13.35
CA PHE A 310 -8.57 -7.17 12.50
C PHE A 310 -8.16 -5.71 12.75
N ALA A 311 -6.85 -5.44 12.76
CA ALA A 311 -6.32 -4.08 12.78
C ALA A 311 -6.20 -3.54 11.35
N GLY A 312 -6.63 -2.30 11.13
CA GLY A 312 -6.64 -1.62 9.83
C GLY A 312 -8.03 -1.21 9.37
N PRO A 313 -8.10 -0.48 8.23
CA PRO A 313 -7.01 0.03 7.40
C PRO A 313 -6.11 1.04 8.11
N VAL A 314 -4.89 1.23 7.58
CA VAL A 314 -4.00 2.28 8.07
C VAL A 314 -4.43 3.64 7.51
N TRP A 315 -4.30 4.72 8.32
CA TRP A 315 -4.73 6.06 7.93
C TRP A 315 -3.98 7.14 8.70
N ASP A 316 -3.94 8.36 8.15
CA ASP A 316 -3.51 9.60 8.78
C ASP A 316 -2.03 9.62 9.22
N PHE A 317 -1.16 9.90 8.24
CA PHE A 317 0.29 9.97 8.46
C PHE A 317 0.86 11.39 8.28
N ASP A 318 0.03 12.41 8.30
CA ASP A 318 0.48 13.81 8.17
C ASP A 318 1.43 14.19 9.30
N SER A 319 1.17 13.66 10.50
CA SER A 319 1.92 13.92 11.73
C SER A 319 3.07 12.94 11.98
N SER A 320 3.47 12.15 10.99
CA SER A 320 4.41 11.04 11.14
C SER A 320 5.74 11.28 10.40
N LEU A 321 6.62 10.27 10.38
CA LEU A 321 7.87 10.29 9.63
C LEU A 321 8.71 11.55 9.92
N GLY A 322 8.84 11.86 11.22
CA GLY A 322 9.66 12.98 11.71
C GLY A 322 8.99 14.36 11.60
N THR A 323 7.68 14.45 11.41
CA THR A 323 6.97 15.75 11.33
C THR A 323 6.47 16.23 12.67
N TYR A 324 5.91 15.32 13.47
CA TYR A 324 5.09 15.67 14.62
C TYR A 324 5.83 15.59 15.95
N ASP A 325 5.36 16.38 16.83
CA ASP A 325 5.74 16.57 18.17
C ASP A 325 4.63 16.17 19.16
N HIS A 326 4.92 15.21 20.00
CA HIS A 326 4.01 14.73 21.04
C HIS A 326 4.69 14.66 22.40
N THR A 327 4.93 15.79 23.00
CA THR A 327 5.35 15.84 24.42
C THR A 327 4.26 15.34 25.36
N GLU A 328 3.01 15.56 25.02
CA GLU A 328 1.89 15.31 25.96
C GLU A 328 1.47 13.83 26.03
N SER A 329 1.56 13.08 24.93
CA SER A 329 1.03 11.71 24.86
C SER A 329 2.02 10.62 25.28
N LEU A 330 3.32 10.89 25.33
CA LEU A 330 4.35 9.88 25.53
C LEU A 330 5.12 10.04 26.85
N GLY A 331 4.69 10.95 27.72
CA GLY A 331 5.27 11.20 29.06
C GLY A 331 6.74 11.56 29.02
N ALA A 332 7.14 12.66 29.57
CA ALA A 332 8.51 13.10 29.89
C ALA A 332 9.56 13.22 28.76
N MET A 333 9.24 12.91 27.49
CA MET A 333 10.17 13.21 26.39
C MET A 333 9.89 14.59 25.81
N THR A 334 10.95 15.37 25.63
CA THR A 334 10.84 16.66 24.95
C THR A 334 10.67 16.45 23.46
N ASN A 335 10.03 17.38 22.77
CA ASN A 335 9.84 17.42 21.33
C ASN A 335 11.14 17.21 20.56
N ALA A 336 12.22 17.83 21.03
CA ALA A 336 13.53 17.72 20.44
C ALA A 336 14.08 16.29 20.51
N GLU A 337 13.78 15.55 21.58
CA GLU A 337 14.17 14.15 21.73
C GLU A 337 13.33 13.24 20.87
N TYR A 338 12.03 13.55 20.71
CA TYR A 338 11.13 12.78 19.83
C TYR A 338 11.52 12.88 18.35
N ILE A 339 11.72 14.08 17.87
CA ILE A 339 12.03 14.33 16.46
C ILE A 339 13.45 13.85 16.11
N LYS A 340 14.38 13.98 17.05
CA LYS A 340 15.78 13.56 16.86
C LYS A 340 16.00 12.06 16.98
N ASN A 341 15.15 11.36 17.73
CA ASN A 341 15.32 9.95 18.03
C ASN A 341 14.51 9.06 17.09
N ALA A 342 14.96 8.93 15.84
CA ALA A 342 14.57 7.79 15.00
C ALA A 342 14.89 6.43 15.66
N ASP A 343 15.43 6.43 16.87
CA ASP A 343 16.01 5.29 17.57
C ASP A 343 15.08 4.59 18.58
N LEU A 344 13.85 5.06 18.76
CA LEU A 344 12.95 4.48 19.78
C LEU A 344 11.92 3.54 19.17
N LEU A 345 11.66 2.42 19.85
CA LEU A 345 10.54 1.51 19.54
C LEU A 345 9.31 1.99 20.32
N ARG A 346 8.57 2.94 19.75
CA ARG A 346 7.55 3.70 20.46
C ARG A 346 6.27 2.94 20.72
N LEU A 347 5.77 2.21 19.74
CA LEU A 347 4.52 1.48 19.89
C LEU A 347 4.65 0.34 20.89
N ARG A 348 5.85 -0.24 21.01
CA ARG A 348 6.13 -1.24 22.06
C ARG A 348 5.94 -0.71 23.47
N GLY A 349 6.04 0.61 23.66
CA GLY A 349 5.85 1.29 24.93
C GLY A 349 4.40 1.73 25.20
N ASN A 350 3.49 1.67 24.22
CA ASN A 350 2.18 2.30 24.28
C ASN A 350 1.00 1.35 24.07
N GLY A 351 -0.11 1.66 24.72
CA GLY A 351 -1.41 1.06 24.53
C GLY A 351 -1.38 -0.47 24.49
N TRP A 352 -2.12 -1.04 23.57
CA TRP A 352 -2.22 -2.49 23.40
C TRP A 352 -0.90 -3.13 23.01
N TYR A 353 -0.07 -2.48 22.22
CA TYR A 353 1.19 -3.04 21.74
C TYR A 353 2.20 -3.28 22.85
N ARG A 354 2.22 -2.42 23.89
CA ARG A 354 3.03 -2.67 25.08
C ARG A 354 2.73 -4.05 25.70
N GLN A 355 1.48 -4.46 25.73
CA GLN A 355 1.07 -5.73 26.28
C GLN A 355 1.23 -6.89 25.27
N LEU A 356 0.87 -6.67 24.00
CA LEU A 356 1.04 -7.66 22.94
C LEU A 356 2.48 -8.14 22.81
N PHE A 357 3.45 -7.25 22.92
CA PHE A 357 4.88 -7.60 22.88
C PHE A 357 5.37 -8.36 24.12
N ARG A 358 4.56 -8.57 25.13
CA ARG A 358 4.84 -9.54 26.22
C ARG A 358 4.51 -10.98 25.80
N ASN A 359 3.76 -11.17 24.73
CA ASN A 359 3.43 -12.49 24.18
C ASN A 359 4.55 -13.01 23.27
N PRO A 360 5.20 -14.14 23.60
CA PRO A 360 6.24 -14.71 22.74
C PRO A 360 5.78 -15.02 21.31
N ALA A 361 4.52 -15.44 21.13
CA ALA A 361 3.97 -15.71 19.80
C ALA A 361 3.83 -14.42 18.97
N PHE A 362 3.42 -13.31 19.61
CA PHE A 362 3.36 -12.00 18.95
C PHE A 362 4.76 -11.50 18.56
N VAL A 363 5.73 -11.62 19.46
CA VAL A 363 7.15 -11.30 19.18
C VAL A 363 7.69 -12.14 18.01
N THR A 364 7.39 -13.46 18.02
CA THR A 364 7.79 -14.34 16.93
C THR A 364 7.16 -13.92 15.60
N ALA A 365 5.87 -13.61 15.58
CA ALA A 365 5.17 -13.13 14.39
C ALA A 365 5.76 -11.81 13.87
N ALA A 366 6.08 -10.87 14.77
CA ALA A 366 6.72 -9.60 14.40
C ALA A 366 8.12 -9.83 13.80
N ASN A 367 8.96 -10.63 14.45
CA ASN A 367 10.29 -10.97 13.92
C ASN A 367 10.19 -11.67 12.55
N THR A 368 9.25 -12.59 12.38
CA THR A 368 9.03 -13.30 11.13
C THR A 368 8.59 -12.35 10.02
N LEU A 369 7.63 -11.46 10.28
CA LEU A 369 7.19 -10.48 9.30
C LEU A 369 8.33 -9.54 8.88
N TRP A 370 9.15 -9.08 9.84
CA TRP A 370 10.30 -8.24 9.54
C TRP A 370 11.35 -8.97 8.72
N GLN A 371 11.78 -10.15 9.17
CA GLN A 371 12.93 -10.85 8.58
C GLN A 371 12.58 -11.53 7.25
N THR A 372 11.37 -12.02 7.08
CA THR A 372 11.00 -12.88 5.94
C THR A 372 9.65 -12.61 5.32
N GLY A 373 8.74 -12.00 6.06
CA GLY A 373 7.41 -11.63 5.57
C GLY A 373 7.41 -10.37 4.71
N GLY A 374 8.57 -9.77 4.44
CA GLY A 374 8.74 -8.65 3.53
C GLY A 374 8.74 -7.26 4.18
N ALA A 375 8.38 -7.12 5.48
CA ALA A 375 8.29 -5.80 6.10
C ALA A 375 9.64 -5.08 6.16
N GLY A 376 10.69 -5.77 6.62
CA GLY A 376 12.01 -5.19 6.66
C GLY A 376 12.57 -4.89 5.26
N TYR A 377 12.34 -5.79 4.30
CA TYR A 377 12.74 -5.54 2.92
C TYR A 377 12.02 -4.30 2.36
N ALA A 378 10.70 -4.21 2.47
CA ALA A 378 9.94 -3.06 2.02
C ALA A 378 10.42 -1.75 2.67
N ALA A 379 10.78 -1.79 3.97
CA ALA A 379 11.34 -0.65 4.69
C ALA A 379 12.67 -0.19 4.06
N THR A 380 13.56 -1.10 3.68
CA THR A 380 14.84 -0.75 3.04
C THR A 380 14.69 -0.08 1.68
N GLN A 381 13.53 -0.24 1.00
CA GLN A 381 13.25 0.40 -0.30
C GLN A 381 12.74 1.84 -0.17
N LEU A 382 12.33 2.29 1.02
CA LEU A 382 11.72 3.62 1.19
C LEU A 382 12.64 4.80 0.79
N PRO A 383 13.95 4.82 1.09
CA PRO A 383 14.81 5.90 0.61
C PRO A 383 14.86 6.02 -0.92
N ALA A 384 14.88 4.89 -1.63
CA ALA A 384 14.82 4.88 -3.10
C ALA A 384 13.44 5.35 -3.60
N LYS A 385 12.36 4.95 -2.94
CA LYS A 385 11.00 5.46 -3.27
C LYS A 385 10.89 6.96 -3.06
N ILE A 386 11.47 7.53 -2.00
CA ILE A 386 11.49 8.98 -1.77
C ILE A 386 12.18 9.69 -2.94
N ALA A 387 13.31 9.18 -3.41
CA ALA A 387 14.00 9.74 -4.56
C ALA A 387 13.16 9.66 -5.86
N GLN A 388 12.51 8.53 -6.09
CA GLN A 388 11.58 8.34 -7.20
C GLN A 388 10.41 9.33 -7.13
N TYR A 389 9.77 9.47 -5.97
CA TYR A 389 8.63 10.36 -5.75
C TYR A 389 9.04 11.83 -5.91
N LYS A 390 10.23 12.21 -5.42
CA LYS A 390 10.77 13.55 -5.66
C LYS A 390 10.77 13.87 -7.16
N THR A 391 11.35 12.99 -7.97
CA THR A 391 11.39 13.18 -9.43
C THR A 391 9.99 13.26 -10.04
N GLN A 392 9.07 12.41 -9.57
CA GLN A 392 7.70 12.35 -10.07
C GLN A 392 6.90 13.62 -9.82
N ILE A 393 7.05 14.24 -8.62
CA ILE A 393 6.19 15.37 -8.23
C ILE A 393 6.92 16.72 -8.16
N GLU A 394 8.20 16.80 -8.53
CA GLU A 394 9.03 18.01 -8.36
C GLU A 394 8.42 19.25 -9.04
N GLY A 395 7.92 19.10 -10.27
CA GLY A 395 7.26 20.19 -11.00
C GLY A 395 5.95 20.63 -10.33
N SER A 396 5.11 19.67 -9.92
CA SER A 396 3.87 19.95 -9.19
C SER A 396 4.14 20.56 -7.81
N ALA A 397 5.17 20.10 -7.10
CA ALA A 397 5.60 20.65 -5.83
C ALA A 397 6.03 22.12 -5.95
N ALA A 398 6.77 22.47 -7.02
CA ALA A 398 7.15 23.85 -7.29
C ALA A 398 5.91 24.76 -7.42
N ASN A 399 4.93 24.35 -8.22
CA ASN A 399 3.68 25.06 -8.41
C ASN A 399 2.85 25.15 -7.10
N ASN A 400 2.83 24.03 -6.34
CA ASN A 400 2.15 23.97 -5.05
C ASN A 400 2.71 25.00 -4.06
N PHE A 401 4.03 25.05 -3.91
CA PHE A 401 4.68 25.95 -2.94
C PHE A 401 4.80 27.41 -3.44
N ALA A 402 4.70 27.65 -4.72
CA ALA A 402 4.50 29.00 -5.26
C ALA A 402 3.13 29.58 -4.80
N LYS A 403 2.09 28.73 -4.75
CA LYS A 403 0.75 29.10 -4.27
C LYS A 403 0.65 29.09 -2.74
N TRP A 404 1.10 28.01 -2.11
CA TRP A 404 1.03 27.79 -0.66
C TRP A 404 2.43 27.95 -0.05
N ARG A 405 2.72 29.14 0.48
CA ARG A 405 4.05 29.52 0.97
C ARG A 405 4.27 29.00 2.40
N VAL A 406 4.32 27.69 2.56
CA VAL A 406 4.48 27.01 3.86
C VAL A 406 5.92 26.52 4.12
N LEU A 407 6.80 26.51 3.12
CA LEU A 407 8.19 26.09 3.31
C LEU A 407 8.96 27.07 4.20
N GLY A 408 9.82 26.55 5.05
CA GLY A 408 10.63 27.32 6.00
C GLY A 408 9.87 27.85 7.22
N THR A 409 8.60 27.47 7.36
CA THR A 409 7.79 27.84 8.52
C THR A 409 7.35 26.59 9.28
N PRO A 410 7.22 26.65 10.61
CA PRO A 410 6.54 25.60 11.36
C PRO A 410 5.16 25.38 10.78
N THR A 411 4.84 24.16 10.41
CA THR A 411 3.51 23.84 9.91
C THR A 411 2.50 23.85 11.07
N HIS A 412 1.25 24.05 10.76
CA HIS A 412 0.19 24.25 11.74
C HIS A 412 -0.02 23.07 12.70
N LEU A 413 0.45 21.85 12.33
CA LEU A 413 0.42 20.68 13.20
C LEU A 413 1.49 20.72 14.29
N VAL A 414 2.49 21.60 14.16
CA VAL A 414 3.66 21.59 15.03
C VAL A 414 4.07 23.02 15.34
N ALA A 415 3.46 23.59 16.35
CA ALA A 415 4.03 24.78 17.00
C ALA A 415 5.09 24.29 17.97
N GLY A 416 6.31 24.01 17.51
CA GLY A 416 7.26 23.51 18.44
C GLY A 416 8.69 23.33 17.95
N GLU A 417 9.52 23.32 18.90
CA GLU A 417 10.97 23.33 18.83
C GLU A 417 11.53 22.00 18.29
N GLY A 418 12.53 22.06 17.44
CA GLY A 418 13.46 20.96 17.26
C GLY A 418 13.56 20.35 15.87
N ARG A 419 12.54 20.50 15.00
CA ARG A 419 12.65 20.09 13.61
C ARG A 419 13.20 21.24 12.75
N PRO A 420 14.24 21.04 11.94
CA PRO A 420 14.59 22.03 10.92
C PRO A 420 13.55 22.05 9.81
N TYR A 421 12.91 23.19 9.60
CA TYR A 421 12.02 23.43 8.47
C TYR A 421 12.83 24.01 7.32
N SER A 422 12.92 23.29 6.22
CA SER A 422 13.65 23.79 5.06
C SER A 422 12.81 24.83 4.30
N SER A 423 13.47 25.89 3.88
CA SER A 423 12.88 26.88 2.98
C SER A 423 12.74 26.38 1.54
N THR A 424 13.18 25.16 1.25
CA THR A 424 13.12 24.54 -0.07
C THR A 424 12.49 23.15 -0.03
N TYR A 425 11.75 22.81 -1.09
CA TYR A 425 11.20 21.46 -1.27
C TYR A 425 12.29 20.38 -1.23
N ALA A 426 13.40 20.60 -1.92
CA ALA A 426 14.52 19.65 -1.93
C ALA A 426 15.08 19.40 -0.52
N GLY A 427 15.13 20.43 0.32
CA GLY A 427 15.56 20.30 1.70
C GLY A 427 14.57 19.53 2.57
N GLU A 428 13.25 19.70 2.38
CA GLU A 428 12.23 18.92 3.06
C GLU A 428 12.29 17.43 2.67
N VAL A 429 12.51 17.14 1.39
CA VAL A 429 12.70 15.76 0.89
C VAL A 429 13.98 15.15 1.45
N SER A 430 15.08 15.91 1.51
CA SER A 430 16.35 15.47 2.09
C SER A 430 16.20 15.14 3.59
N TYR A 431 15.50 15.98 4.32
CA TYR A 431 15.17 15.71 5.74
C TYR A 431 14.40 14.40 5.90
N LEU A 432 13.31 14.23 5.14
CA LEU A 432 12.50 13.01 5.17
C LEU A 432 13.35 11.76 4.84
N SER A 433 14.17 11.84 3.80
CA SER A 433 15.03 10.72 3.39
C SER A 433 16.05 10.34 4.45
N THR A 434 16.67 11.34 5.09
CA THR A 434 17.63 11.13 6.18
C THR A 434 16.96 10.50 7.39
N TRP A 435 15.78 11.02 7.77
CA TRP A 435 15.01 10.49 8.90
C TRP A 435 14.58 9.05 8.66
N VAL A 436 13.98 8.75 7.48
CA VAL A 436 13.55 7.39 7.10
C VAL A 436 14.74 6.43 7.08
N THR A 437 15.89 6.86 6.57
CA THR A 437 17.10 6.02 6.55
C THR A 437 17.55 5.68 7.96
N ALA A 438 17.60 6.66 8.85
CA ALA A 438 17.95 6.44 10.26
C ALA A 438 16.96 5.50 10.94
N ARG A 439 15.65 5.71 10.68
CA ARG A 439 14.59 4.88 11.24
C ARG A 439 14.65 3.41 10.79
N VAL A 440 14.85 3.19 9.50
CA VAL A 440 15.04 1.84 8.94
C VAL A 440 16.24 1.16 9.58
N ASN A 441 17.37 1.87 9.73
CA ASN A 441 18.56 1.33 10.37
C ASN A 441 18.33 1.00 11.86
N HIS A 442 17.53 1.79 12.56
CA HIS A 442 17.13 1.48 13.93
C HIS A 442 16.29 0.20 14.02
N LEU A 443 15.28 0.07 13.16
CA LEU A 443 14.45 -1.14 13.11
C LEU A 443 15.26 -2.38 12.71
N ARG A 444 16.25 -2.25 11.83
CA ARG A 444 17.20 -3.32 11.51
C ARG A 444 18.01 -3.77 12.72
N LYS A 445 18.43 -2.87 13.60
CA LYS A 445 19.09 -3.25 14.86
C LYS A 445 18.14 -3.98 15.81
N ALA A 446 16.87 -3.56 15.85
CA ALA A 446 15.87 -4.10 16.76
C ALA A 446 15.33 -5.49 16.33
N TYR A 447 15.13 -5.69 15.02
CA TYR A 447 14.50 -6.90 14.46
C TYR A 447 15.45 -7.79 13.64
N GLY A 448 16.69 -7.37 13.47
CA GLY A 448 17.74 -8.07 12.72
C GLY A 448 17.96 -7.51 11.33
N ASP A 449 19.21 -7.64 10.88
CA ASP A 449 19.59 -7.31 9.51
C ASP A 449 18.91 -8.26 8.53
N ILE A 450 18.55 -7.73 7.37
CA ILE A 450 17.94 -8.47 6.29
C ILE A 450 18.98 -8.66 5.21
N PRO A 451 19.35 -9.91 4.90
CA PRO A 451 20.16 -10.16 3.73
C PRO A 451 19.39 -9.73 2.48
N LEU A 452 19.93 -8.78 1.73
CA LEU A 452 19.34 -8.32 0.48
C LEU A 452 19.90 -9.16 -0.67
N LEU A 453 19.12 -10.12 -1.12
CA LEU A 453 19.45 -10.88 -2.32
C LEU A 453 19.02 -10.09 -3.56
N ARG A 454 19.99 -9.78 -4.41
CA ARG A 454 19.76 -9.15 -5.71
C ARG A 454 20.26 -10.03 -6.83
N TYR A 455 19.62 -9.97 -7.98
CA TYR A 455 20.00 -10.78 -9.12
C TYR A 455 19.61 -10.12 -10.45
N SER A 456 20.29 -10.56 -11.51
CA SER A 456 20.09 -10.10 -12.88
C SER A 456 20.14 -11.29 -13.82
N GLY A 457 19.22 -11.36 -14.77
CA GLY A 457 19.24 -12.34 -15.85
C GLY A 457 20.02 -11.84 -17.06
N HIS A 458 20.79 -12.69 -17.70
CA HIS A 458 21.33 -12.49 -19.03
C HIS A 458 20.39 -13.14 -20.04
N ALA A 459 19.66 -12.34 -20.80
CA ALA A 459 18.72 -12.83 -21.81
C ALA A 459 19.38 -12.87 -23.19
N SER A 460 19.08 -13.89 -23.98
CA SER A 460 19.57 -13.99 -25.35
C SER A 460 19.22 -12.73 -26.14
N THR A 461 20.15 -12.22 -26.93
CA THR A 461 20.05 -10.99 -27.75
C THR A 461 19.99 -9.66 -26.99
N LEU A 462 19.56 -9.64 -25.72
CA LEU A 462 19.47 -8.43 -24.90
C LEU A 462 20.68 -8.23 -23.98
N GLY A 463 21.40 -9.33 -23.63
CA GLY A 463 22.48 -9.27 -22.66
C GLY A 463 21.98 -9.20 -21.23
N TRP A 464 22.74 -8.54 -20.34
CA TRP A 464 22.37 -8.39 -18.94
C TRP A 464 21.21 -7.40 -18.78
N LEU A 465 20.14 -7.87 -18.17
CA LEU A 465 18.98 -7.07 -17.80
C LEU A 465 19.27 -6.29 -16.51
N PRO A 466 18.46 -5.27 -16.21
CA PRO A 466 18.58 -4.57 -14.93
C PRO A 466 18.54 -5.53 -13.73
N THR A 467 19.35 -5.22 -12.71
CA THR A 467 19.34 -5.94 -11.45
C THR A 467 17.99 -5.76 -10.76
N VAL A 468 17.43 -6.86 -10.29
CA VAL A 468 16.16 -6.90 -9.58
C VAL A 468 16.36 -7.36 -8.15
N ASP A 469 15.41 -7.01 -7.30
CA ASP A 469 15.40 -7.34 -5.89
C ASP A 469 14.72 -8.70 -5.62
N ILE A 470 14.88 -9.17 -4.42
CA ILE A 470 14.29 -10.42 -3.92
C ILE A 470 12.82 -10.58 -4.32
N GLY A 471 12.49 -11.73 -4.93
CA GLY A 471 11.12 -12.04 -5.35
C GLY A 471 10.64 -11.35 -6.63
N GLN A 472 11.44 -10.49 -7.25
CA GLN A 472 11.12 -9.87 -8.54
C GLN A 472 11.49 -10.79 -9.72
N ILE A 473 11.06 -10.44 -10.93
CA ILE A 473 11.33 -11.24 -12.13
C ILE A 473 12.71 -10.89 -12.70
N GLY A 474 13.65 -11.83 -12.63
CA GLY A 474 14.94 -11.73 -13.31
C GLY A 474 14.91 -12.48 -14.63
N GLY A 475 14.67 -11.78 -15.71
CA GLY A 475 14.49 -12.34 -17.04
C GLY A 475 13.36 -11.68 -17.82
N THR A 476 12.89 -12.33 -18.87
CA THR A 476 11.76 -11.88 -19.70
C THR A 476 10.64 -12.93 -19.66
N VAL A 477 9.40 -12.51 -19.66
CA VAL A 477 8.24 -13.41 -19.65
C VAL A 477 7.47 -13.22 -20.94
N ASN A 478 7.12 -14.31 -21.62
CA ASN A 478 6.34 -14.32 -22.87
C ASN A 478 6.98 -13.56 -24.06
N GLN A 479 8.29 -13.36 -24.03
CA GLN A 479 9.01 -12.70 -25.12
C GLN A 479 9.82 -13.68 -25.98
N ALA A 480 9.75 -14.98 -25.67
CA ALA A 480 10.53 -16.03 -26.32
C ALA A 480 12.06 -15.80 -26.28
N LEU A 481 12.55 -15.04 -25.32
CA LEU A 481 13.97 -14.84 -25.05
C LEU A 481 14.43 -15.79 -23.96
N THR A 482 15.55 -16.48 -24.18
CA THR A 482 16.06 -17.46 -23.21
C THR A 482 17.00 -16.81 -22.22
N LEU A 483 16.95 -17.23 -20.96
CA LEU A 483 18.01 -16.96 -20.02
C LEU A 483 19.23 -17.85 -20.32
N GLU A 484 20.38 -17.20 -20.49
CA GLU A 484 21.67 -17.86 -20.67
C GLU A 484 22.47 -17.88 -19.37
N SER A 485 22.27 -16.87 -18.52
CA SER A 485 22.97 -16.75 -17.24
C SER A 485 22.12 -15.97 -16.22
N VAL A 486 22.42 -16.17 -14.94
CA VAL A 486 21.93 -15.33 -13.85
C VAL A 486 23.08 -14.96 -12.93
N SER A 487 23.28 -13.66 -12.71
CA SER A 487 24.17 -13.13 -11.70
C SER A 487 23.38 -12.82 -10.44
N TYR A 488 23.95 -13.06 -9.27
CA TYR A 488 23.32 -12.78 -7.98
C TYR A 488 24.37 -12.43 -6.94
N PHE A 489 23.94 -11.66 -5.91
CA PHE A 489 24.76 -11.31 -4.75
C PHE A 489 23.87 -11.04 -3.54
N ILE A 490 24.42 -11.22 -2.35
CA ILE A 490 23.77 -10.92 -1.08
C ILE A 490 24.46 -9.70 -0.46
N GLU A 491 23.71 -8.62 -0.31
CA GLU A 491 24.17 -7.40 0.35
C GLU A 491 23.70 -7.38 1.81
N ASN A 492 24.40 -6.60 2.63
CA ASN A 492 24.03 -6.28 4.00
C ASN A 492 23.79 -7.50 4.91
N SER A 493 24.38 -8.64 4.60
CA SER A 493 24.34 -9.80 5.50
C SER A 493 25.40 -9.67 6.58
N THR A 494 24.96 -9.64 7.84
CA THR A 494 25.85 -9.84 9.01
C THR A 494 26.07 -11.31 9.31
N VAL A 495 25.42 -12.20 8.56
CA VAL A 495 25.47 -13.65 8.72
C VAL A 495 26.46 -14.23 7.70
N ALA A 496 27.45 -14.97 8.20
CA ALA A 496 28.45 -15.59 7.35
C ALA A 496 27.85 -16.68 6.45
N GLY A 497 28.31 -16.73 5.20
CA GLY A 497 27.86 -17.71 4.23
C GLY A 497 27.71 -17.13 2.84
N SER A 498 27.29 -17.96 1.90
CA SER A 498 27.09 -17.56 0.50
C SER A 498 25.89 -18.28 -0.12
N LEU A 499 25.46 -17.79 -1.29
CA LEU A 499 24.55 -18.48 -2.17
C LEU A 499 25.37 -19.18 -3.26
N GLU A 500 25.15 -20.46 -3.42
CA GLU A 500 25.72 -21.28 -4.49
C GLU A 500 24.63 -21.73 -5.45
N SER A 501 25.03 -21.90 -6.70
CA SER A 501 24.15 -22.31 -7.79
C SER A 501 24.73 -23.45 -8.63
N ASN A 502 23.86 -24.22 -9.25
CA ASN A 502 24.16 -25.20 -10.25
C ASN A 502 23.17 -25.01 -11.41
N ALA A 503 23.68 -24.71 -12.59
CA ALA A 503 22.87 -24.50 -13.78
C ALA A 503 22.95 -25.74 -14.70
N HIS A 504 21.82 -26.15 -15.25
CA HIS A 504 21.74 -27.06 -16.40
C HIS A 504 21.62 -26.25 -17.67
N VAL A 505 22.62 -26.33 -18.52
CA VAL A 505 22.74 -25.59 -19.76
C VAL A 505 22.61 -26.52 -20.95
N ALA A 506 21.88 -26.13 -21.96
CA ALA A 506 21.71 -26.90 -23.19
C ALA A 506 23.07 -27.30 -23.77
N SER A 507 23.19 -28.54 -24.21
CA SER A 507 24.43 -29.16 -24.76
C SER A 507 25.61 -29.28 -23.80
N ILE A 508 25.50 -28.79 -22.54
CA ILE A 508 26.54 -28.92 -21.52
C ILE A 508 26.07 -29.84 -20.36
N GLY A 509 24.79 -29.74 -19.99
CA GLY A 509 24.26 -30.40 -18.80
C GLY A 509 24.53 -29.61 -17.52
N TRP A 510 24.57 -30.29 -16.38
CA TRP A 510 24.84 -29.69 -15.08
C TRP A 510 26.29 -29.21 -14.95
N MET A 511 26.46 -27.92 -14.61
CA MET A 511 27.77 -27.27 -14.55
C MET A 511 28.49 -27.42 -13.21
N GLY A 512 27.86 -28.08 -12.22
CA GLY A 512 28.37 -28.18 -10.85
C GLY A 512 28.12 -26.93 -9.99
N TRP A 513 28.16 -27.12 -8.68
CA TRP A 513 27.93 -26.03 -7.71
C TRP A 513 29.04 -24.99 -7.76
N ARG A 514 28.66 -23.73 -7.87
CA ARG A 514 29.57 -22.58 -7.92
C ARG A 514 28.86 -21.30 -7.42
N GLY A 515 29.65 -20.23 -7.18
CA GLY A 515 29.13 -18.90 -6.94
C GLY A 515 28.58 -18.23 -8.19
N SER A 516 28.14 -16.99 -8.03
CA SER A 516 27.65 -16.13 -9.12
C SER A 516 28.77 -15.76 -10.11
N PRO A 517 28.47 -15.67 -11.42
CA PRO A 517 27.20 -15.98 -12.08
C PRO A 517 27.05 -17.48 -12.39
N MET A 518 25.80 -17.94 -12.56
CA MET A 518 25.48 -19.29 -13.06
C MET A 518 25.09 -19.24 -14.53
N GLY A 519 25.32 -20.37 -15.26
CA GLY A 519 25.05 -20.45 -16.69
C GLY A 519 26.23 -20.00 -17.56
N THR A 520 25.95 -19.58 -18.78
CA THR A 520 26.96 -19.14 -19.76
C THR A 520 26.52 -17.81 -20.39
N THR A 521 27.50 -16.96 -20.79
CA THR A 521 27.21 -15.69 -21.51
C THR A 521 27.89 -15.71 -22.86
N GLY A 522 27.26 -15.10 -23.88
CA GLY A 522 27.81 -14.95 -25.23
C GLY A 522 28.02 -16.25 -25.99
N ARG A 523 27.41 -17.36 -25.58
CA ARG A 523 27.53 -18.66 -26.22
C ARG A 523 26.27 -19.13 -26.92
N GLY A 524 25.17 -18.39 -26.78
CA GLY A 524 23.87 -18.77 -27.34
C GLY A 524 23.30 -20.05 -26.74
N LEU A 525 23.73 -20.43 -25.52
CA LEU A 525 23.33 -21.68 -24.88
C LEU A 525 22.35 -21.35 -23.74
N PRO A 526 21.06 -21.71 -23.89
CA PRO A 526 20.06 -21.43 -22.87
C PRO A 526 20.23 -22.30 -21.62
N MET A 527 19.89 -21.74 -20.49
CA MET A 527 19.64 -22.50 -19.26
C MET A 527 18.29 -23.22 -19.37
N GLU A 528 18.25 -24.47 -18.94
CA GLU A 528 17.06 -25.32 -18.94
C GLU A 528 16.56 -25.61 -17.51
N ALA A 529 17.50 -25.67 -16.55
CA ALA A 529 17.19 -25.85 -15.13
C ALA A 529 18.24 -25.16 -14.25
N LEU A 530 17.87 -24.90 -13.01
CA LEU A 530 18.75 -24.36 -11.98
C LEU A 530 18.49 -25.00 -10.62
N GLN A 531 19.53 -25.01 -9.79
CA GLN A 531 19.49 -25.34 -8.38
C GLN A 531 20.22 -24.25 -7.59
N LEU A 532 19.70 -23.86 -6.44
CA LEU A 532 20.31 -22.86 -5.54
C LEU A 532 20.36 -23.43 -4.13
N ARG A 533 21.47 -23.17 -3.41
CA ARG A 533 21.61 -23.49 -1.99
C ARG A 533 22.38 -22.43 -1.25
N LEU A 534 22.07 -22.27 0.02
CA LEU A 534 22.86 -21.43 0.93
C LEU A 534 23.96 -22.26 1.59
N THR A 535 25.03 -21.60 2.02
CA THR A 535 26.16 -22.20 2.75
C THR A 535 26.41 -21.43 4.05
N GLY A 536 27.21 -21.99 4.96
CA GLY A 536 27.57 -21.36 6.21
C GLY A 536 26.39 -21.07 7.13
N ASP A 537 26.52 -20.03 7.94
CA ASP A 537 25.47 -19.61 8.88
C ASP A 537 24.20 -19.11 8.18
N LEU A 538 24.32 -18.62 6.93
CA LEU A 538 23.15 -18.29 6.12
C LEU A 538 22.23 -19.48 5.95
N ALA A 539 22.80 -20.68 5.69
CA ALA A 539 22.03 -21.92 5.54
C ALA A 539 21.37 -22.37 6.85
N THR A 540 21.85 -21.94 8.01
CA THR A 540 21.22 -22.25 9.30
C THR A 540 20.03 -21.36 9.61
N LYS A 541 20.05 -20.11 9.13
CA LYS A 541 19.04 -19.08 9.42
C LYS A 541 18.01 -18.90 8.31
N TYR A 542 18.36 -19.21 7.06
CA TYR A 542 17.50 -18.99 5.90
C TYR A 542 17.39 -20.22 5.01
N ASP A 543 16.30 -20.29 4.26
CA ASP A 543 16.12 -21.14 3.08
C ASP A 543 16.14 -20.27 1.83
N VAL A 544 16.78 -20.72 0.76
CA VAL A 544 16.60 -20.10 -0.54
C VAL A 544 15.44 -20.77 -1.27
N SER A 545 14.43 -19.99 -1.66
CA SER A 545 13.27 -20.46 -2.42
C SER A 545 13.28 -19.80 -3.80
N TYR A 546 13.04 -20.57 -4.84
CA TYR A 546 13.12 -20.09 -6.22
C TYR A 546 12.19 -20.85 -7.14
N ARG A 547 11.89 -20.24 -8.28
CA ARG A 547 11.12 -20.87 -9.37
C ARG A 547 11.58 -20.37 -10.72
N ALA A 548 11.31 -21.13 -11.76
CA ALA A 548 11.60 -20.80 -13.14
C ALA A 548 10.32 -20.58 -13.96
N HIS A 549 10.36 -19.62 -14.87
CA HIS A 549 9.44 -19.51 -15.99
C HIS A 549 10.05 -20.25 -17.16
N VAL A 550 9.40 -21.33 -17.59
CA VAL A 550 9.89 -22.22 -18.66
C VAL A 550 9.07 -21.95 -19.91
N ARG A 551 9.74 -21.82 -21.04
CA ARG A 551 9.10 -21.58 -22.35
C ARG A 551 8.02 -22.65 -22.63
N ASN A 552 6.84 -22.19 -23.04
CA ASN A 552 5.66 -23.01 -23.33
C ASN A 552 5.14 -23.87 -22.16
N VAL A 553 5.58 -23.56 -20.92
CA VAL A 553 5.09 -24.18 -19.68
C VAL A 553 4.59 -23.14 -18.71
N GLY A 554 5.25 -21.97 -18.64
CA GLY A 554 4.96 -20.92 -17.69
C GLY A 554 5.73 -21.05 -16.38
N TRP A 555 5.24 -20.35 -15.33
CA TRP A 555 5.84 -20.40 -14.01
C TRP A 555 5.63 -21.78 -13.36
N GLN A 556 6.74 -22.39 -12.98
CA GLN A 556 6.72 -23.61 -12.19
C GLN A 556 6.46 -23.34 -10.70
N PRO A 557 6.08 -24.37 -9.92
CA PRO A 557 6.00 -24.27 -8.47
C PRO A 557 7.31 -23.80 -7.84
N TRP A 558 7.22 -23.16 -6.66
CA TRP A 558 8.39 -22.81 -5.88
C TRP A 558 9.09 -24.06 -5.35
N VAL A 559 10.40 -24.07 -5.44
CA VAL A 559 11.28 -25.09 -4.86
C VAL A 559 12.27 -24.45 -3.89
N THR A 560 12.96 -25.25 -3.07
CA THR A 560 13.89 -24.76 -2.05
C THR A 560 15.18 -25.56 -2.01
N ASN A 561 16.27 -24.94 -1.55
CA ASN A 561 17.50 -25.57 -1.05
C ASN A 561 18.03 -26.74 -1.90
N GLY A 562 18.44 -26.48 -3.10
CA GLY A 562 19.04 -27.46 -3.99
C GLY A 562 18.05 -28.26 -4.83
N ALA A 563 16.73 -28.09 -4.63
CA ALA A 563 15.76 -28.73 -5.52
C ALA A 563 15.77 -28.10 -6.91
N THR A 564 15.43 -28.84 -7.94
CA THR A 564 15.50 -28.37 -9.33
C THR A 564 14.29 -27.52 -9.71
N ALA A 565 14.53 -26.31 -10.21
CA ALA A 565 13.58 -25.50 -10.96
C ALA A 565 13.96 -25.52 -12.44
N GLY A 566 12.99 -25.62 -13.33
CA GLY A 566 13.21 -25.82 -14.77
C GLY A 566 12.98 -27.26 -15.18
N THR A 567 13.48 -27.63 -16.35
CA THR A 567 13.35 -28.99 -16.92
C THR A 567 14.70 -29.49 -17.43
N THR A 568 14.95 -30.80 -17.36
CA THR A 568 16.14 -31.41 -17.94
C THR A 568 15.72 -32.40 -19.00
N GLY A 569 16.49 -32.49 -20.10
CA GLY A 569 16.25 -33.46 -21.19
C GLY A 569 14.98 -33.18 -22.01
N GLN A 570 14.38 -32.01 -21.90
CA GLN A 570 13.16 -31.64 -22.63
C GLN A 570 13.39 -30.52 -23.66
N ALA A 571 14.59 -29.99 -23.76
CA ALA A 571 14.95 -28.84 -24.62
C ALA A 571 14.02 -27.66 -24.42
N LYS A 572 13.59 -27.38 -23.17
CA LYS A 572 12.72 -26.26 -22.80
C LYS A 572 13.52 -25.25 -22.00
N PRO A 573 13.88 -24.13 -22.62
CA PRO A 573 14.67 -23.11 -21.95
C PRO A 573 13.89 -22.36 -20.88
N ILE A 574 14.60 -21.90 -19.86
CA ILE A 574 14.12 -20.91 -18.90
C ILE A 574 14.13 -19.53 -19.57
N GLU A 575 13.10 -18.74 -19.32
CA GLU A 575 12.96 -17.35 -19.77
C GLU A 575 13.12 -16.34 -18.63
N ALA A 576 12.73 -16.72 -17.40
CA ALA A 576 12.87 -15.90 -16.21
C ALA A 576 12.99 -16.77 -14.94
N VAL A 577 13.55 -16.16 -13.89
CA VAL A 577 13.61 -16.73 -12.55
C VAL A 577 13.05 -15.76 -11.52
N MET A 578 12.55 -16.29 -10.42
CA MET A 578 12.29 -15.53 -9.19
C MET A 578 13.00 -16.23 -8.05
N ILE A 579 13.71 -15.46 -7.22
CA ILE A 579 14.51 -16.00 -6.12
C ILE A 579 14.19 -15.20 -4.85
N ARG A 580 14.03 -15.87 -3.71
CA ARG A 580 13.79 -15.25 -2.41
C ARG A 580 14.49 -16.00 -1.29
N LEU A 581 14.81 -15.28 -0.21
CA LEU A 581 15.28 -15.87 1.03
C LEU A 581 14.09 -15.95 2.01
N LEU A 582 13.96 -17.07 2.69
CA LEU A 582 12.96 -17.32 3.72
C LEU A 582 13.71 -17.66 5.00
N ALA A 583 13.40 -17.01 6.15
CA ALA A 583 13.99 -17.45 7.40
C ALA A 583 13.51 -18.86 7.72
N LYS A 584 14.42 -19.66 8.25
CA LYS A 584 14.02 -20.91 8.88
C LYS A 584 13.28 -20.56 10.17
N ASN A 585 12.04 -21.00 10.29
CA ASN A 585 11.33 -20.91 11.57
C ASN A 585 12.23 -21.53 12.65
N PRO A 586 12.54 -20.80 13.74
CA PRO A 586 12.97 -21.47 14.94
C PRO A 586 11.87 -22.51 15.28
N ALA A 587 12.26 -23.73 15.63
CA ALA A 587 11.31 -24.76 16.03
C ALA A 587 10.27 -24.14 16.96
N PRO A 588 8.95 -24.33 16.73
CA PRO A 588 7.95 -23.75 17.62
C PRO A 588 8.25 -24.25 19.04
N PRO A 589 8.15 -23.39 20.05
CA PRO A 589 8.28 -23.83 21.42
C PRO A 589 7.29 -24.99 21.58
N THR A 590 7.77 -26.13 22.05
CA THR A 590 6.97 -27.33 22.31
C THR A 590 5.83 -26.95 23.26
N GLY A 591 4.62 -26.69 22.71
CA GLY A 591 3.44 -26.27 23.46
C GLY A 591 2.49 -25.27 22.77
N GLY A 592 2.75 -24.80 21.54
CA GLY A 592 1.87 -23.86 20.81
C GLY A 592 1.13 -24.53 19.65
N VAL A 593 -0.18 -24.38 19.61
CA VAL A 593 -1.03 -24.79 18.48
C VAL A 593 -0.58 -24.13 17.17
N SER A 594 -0.44 -24.95 16.14
CA SER A 594 -0.09 -24.57 14.76
C SER A 594 -1.05 -23.47 14.24
N PRO A 595 -0.55 -22.41 13.60
CA PRO A 595 -1.44 -21.46 12.93
C PRO A 595 -2.13 -22.14 11.76
N THR A 596 -3.44 -22.06 11.72
CA THR A 596 -4.30 -22.53 10.65
C THR A 596 -3.88 -21.83 9.35
N ALA A 597 -3.50 -22.61 8.36
CA ALA A 597 -3.14 -22.13 7.05
C ALA A 597 -4.31 -21.36 6.42
N THR A 598 -4.01 -20.21 5.83
CA THR A 598 -4.91 -19.46 4.94
C THR A 598 -5.46 -20.42 3.88
N PRO A 599 -6.77 -20.43 3.58
CA PRO A 599 -7.32 -21.34 2.59
C PRO A 599 -6.79 -20.96 1.20
N THR A 600 -5.85 -21.75 0.75
CA THR A 600 -5.47 -21.82 -0.67
C THR A 600 -6.65 -22.44 -1.41
N ALA A 601 -7.13 -21.81 -2.46
CA ALA A 601 -8.19 -22.33 -3.30
C ALA A 601 -7.87 -23.78 -3.70
N THR A 602 -8.67 -24.72 -3.20
CA THR A 602 -8.55 -26.15 -3.48
C THR A 602 -9.03 -26.38 -4.89
N ALA A 603 -8.11 -26.71 -5.79
CA ALA A 603 -8.48 -27.31 -7.06
C ALA A 603 -9.14 -28.65 -6.79
N THR A 604 -10.40 -28.80 -7.16
CA THR A 604 -11.15 -30.05 -7.06
C THR A 604 -10.52 -31.08 -7.99
N ALA A 605 -9.77 -32.01 -7.42
CA ALA A 605 -9.30 -33.18 -8.15
C ALA A 605 -10.46 -34.19 -8.24
N THR A 606 -10.92 -34.44 -9.45
CA THR A 606 -11.90 -35.50 -9.73
C THR A 606 -11.17 -36.83 -9.52
N ALA A 607 -11.53 -37.55 -8.45
CA ALA A 607 -11.02 -38.88 -8.20
C ALA A 607 -11.77 -39.86 -9.12
N THR A 608 -11.03 -40.49 -10.05
CA THR A 608 -11.49 -41.64 -10.80
C THR A 608 -11.41 -42.84 -9.90
N ALA A 609 -12.54 -43.36 -9.45
CA ALA A 609 -12.61 -44.59 -8.69
C ALA A 609 -12.45 -45.81 -9.62
N THR A 610 -11.38 -46.55 -9.46
CA THR A 610 -11.22 -47.87 -10.09
C THR A 610 -11.92 -48.89 -9.21
N ALA A 611 -13.07 -49.39 -9.69
CA ALA A 611 -13.78 -50.49 -8.99
C ALA A 611 -13.14 -51.84 -9.33
N THR A 612 -12.65 -52.52 -8.33
CA THR A 612 -12.28 -53.95 -8.44
C THR A 612 -13.50 -54.79 -8.10
N ALA A 613 -14.02 -55.51 -9.10
CA ALA A 613 -15.17 -56.39 -8.93
C ALA A 613 -14.72 -57.73 -8.36
N THR A 614 -15.31 -58.16 -7.25
CA THR A 614 -15.30 -59.53 -6.78
C THR A 614 -16.73 -60.07 -6.92
N ALA A 615 -16.85 -61.07 -7.77
CA ALA A 615 -18.14 -61.73 -8.06
C ALA A 615 -18.50 -62.75 -6.99
N THR A 616 -19.76 -62.72 -6.52
CA THR A 616 -20.40 -63.94 -6.00
C THR A 616 -21.86 -63.97 -6.45
N ALA A 617 -22.22 -65.01 -7.14
CA ALA A 617 -23.51 -65.22 -7.78
C ALA A 617 -24.57 -65.73 -6.81
N THR A 618 -25.83 -65.29 -7.00
CA THR A 618 -27.05 -66.11 -6.91
C THR A 618 -28.25 -65.38 -7.51
N SER A 619 -28.89 -66.07 -8.48
CA SER A 619 -30.16 -65.78 -9.13
C SER A 619 -31.32 -66.39 -8.32
N PRO A 620 -32.65 -66.14 -8.50
CA PRO A 620 -33.37 -65.90 -9.77
C PRO A 620 -34.49 -64.82 -9.78
N SER A 621 -34.81 -64.42 -10.97
CA SER A 621 -36.01 -64.02 -11.73
C SER A 621 -37.43 -64.24 -11.13
N PRO A 622 -38.58 -63.72 -11.71
CA PRO A 622 -38.74 -62.66 -12.76
C PRO A 622 -40.00 -61.77 -12.57
N THR A 623 -40.26 -60.93 -13.64
CA THR A 623 -41.62 -60.47 -14.11
C THR A 623 -41.97 -59.03 -13.76
N ALA A 624 -42.25 -58.17 -14.63
CA ALA A 624 -43.00 -57.87 -15.82
C ALA A 624 -43.04 -56.37 -16.12
N THR A 625 -42.88 -56.00 -17.34
CA THR A 625 -43.71 -55.20 -18.27
C THR A 625 -44.16 -53.78 -17.87
N ALA A 626 -43.72 -52.79 -18.63
CA ALA A 626 -44.48 -51.94 -19.52
C ALA A 626 -43.68 -50.75 -20.04
N THR A 627 -43.54 -50.73 -21.31
CA THR A 627 -43.93 -49.78 -22.36
C THR A 627 -43.20 -48.42 -22.41
N ALA A 628 -42.47 -48.32 -23.52
CA ALA A 628 -41.78 -47.15 -24.03
C ALA A 628 -42.71 -46.03 -24.49
N THR A 629 -42.23 -44.80 -24.42
CA THR A 629 -42.51 -43.80 -25.44
C THR A 629 -41.30 -42.90 -25.62
N THR A 630 -40.74 -42.96 -26.80
CA THR A 630 -39.66 -42.11 -27.31
C THR A 630 -40.17 -40.75 -27.73
N THR A 631 -39.52 -39.68 -27.40
CA THR A 631 -39.38 -38.52 -28.30
C THR A 631 -38.03 -37.85 -28.05
N SER A 632 -37.20 -37.93 -29.04
CA SER A 632 -35.96 -37.16 -29.20
C SER A 632 -36.25 -35.79 -29.81
N PRO A 633 -35.63 -34.72 -29.42
CA PRO A 633 -35.47 -33.58 -30.31
C PRO A 633 -34.00 -33.44 -30.79
N THR A 634 -33.92 -33.30 -32.09
CA THR A 634 -32.76 -32.99 -32.93
C THR A 634 -32.04 -31.69 -32.52
N PRO A 635 -30.73 -31.61 -32.52
CA PRO A 635 -30.00 -30.35 -32.34
C PRO A 635 -30.00 -29.54 -33.64
N THR A 636 -30.43 -28.30 -33.54
CA THR A 636 -30.37 -27.31 -34.62
C THR A 636 -28.93 -26.73 -34.70
N ALA A 637 -28.34 -26.82 -35.87
CA ALA A 637 -27.02 -26.25 -36.17
C ALA A 637 -27.10 -24.73 -36.23
N THR A 638 -26.26 -24.04 -35.47
CA THR A 638 -26.07 -22.59 -35.55
C THR A 638 -24.95 -22.28 -36.52
N ALA A 639 -25.28 -21.47 -37.55
CA ALA A 639 -24.34 -21.07 -38.58
C ALA A 639 -23.26 -20.15 -38.07
N THR A 640 -22.01 -20.47 -38.40
CA THR A 640 -20.85 -19.63 -38.18
C THR A 640 -20.77 -18.55 -39.25
N ALA A 641 -20.84 -17.28 -38.88
CA ALA A 641 -20.59 -16.17 -39.76
C ALA A 641 -19.08 -15.94 -39.92
N THR A 642 -18.58 -16.12 -41.12
CA THR A 642 -17.22 -15.80 -41.51
C THR A 642 -17.12 -14.30 -41.79
N ALA A 643 -16.40 -13.56 -40.98
CA ALA A 643 -16.07 -12.17 -41.25
C ALA A 643 -14.84 -12.09 -42.17
N THR A 644 -15.01 -11.59 -43.36
CA THR A 644 -13.94 -11.28 -44.31
C THR A 644 -13.26 -9.99 -43.89
N ALA A 645 -11.99 -10.05 -43.46
CA ALA A 645 -11.20 -8.88 -43.15
C ALA A 645 -10.64 -8.31 -44.46
N THR A 646 -11.02 -7.09 -44.80
CA THR A 646 -10.40 -6.30 -45.86
C THR A 646 -9.15 -5.66 -45.31
N ALA A 647 -8.01 -6.07 -45.80
CA ALA A 647 -6.71 -5.47 -45.42
C ALA A 647 -6.58 -4.09 -46.12
N THR A 648 -6.60 -3.04 -45.34
CA THR A 648 -6.17 -1.71 -45.76
C THR A 648 -4.71 -1.56 -45.39
N THR A 649 -3.84 -1.56 -46.36
CA THR A 649 -2.40 -1.24 -46.19
C THR A 649 -2.23 0.24 -45.92
N THR A 650 -2.00 0.59 -44.66
CA THR A 650 -1.47 1.90 -44.26
C THR A 650 0.02 1.75 -44.02
N THR A 651 0.79 2.46 -44.78
CA THR A 651 2.25 2.61 -44.64
C THR A 651 2.57 3.14 -43.24
N PRO A 652 3.51 2.53 -42.46
CA PRO A 652 3.90 3.05 -41.17
C PRO A 652 4.56 4.43 -41.31
N PRO A 653 4.33 5.35 -40.36
CA PRO A 653 5.05 6.60 -40.33
C PRO A 653 6.53 6.33 -40.01
N THR A 654 7.41 6.89 -40.81
CA THR A 654 8.86 6.86 -40.62
C THR A 654 9.18 7.66 -39.35
N ILE A 655 9.51 6.99 -38.26
CA ILE A 655 10.03 7.66 -37.05
C ILE A 655 11.50 7.98 -37.32
N SER A 656 11.78 9.22 -37.63
CA SER A 656 13.12 9.78 -37.70
C SER A 656 13.50 10.38 -36.34
N ALA A 657 13.75 9.55 -35.37
CA ALA A 657 14.39 9.95 -34.11
C ALA A 657 15.64 9.09 -33.94
N SER A 658 16.81 9.68 -34.20
CA SER A 658 18.08 9.05 -33.84
C SER A 658 18.16 8.93 -32.31
N PRO A 659 18.49 7.76 -31.76
CA PRO A 659 18.68 7.62 -30.33
C PRO A 659 19.89 8.46 -29.89
N ALA A 660 19.72 9.19 -28.77
CA ALA A 660 20.81 9.89 -28.10
C ALA A 660 21.20 9.12 -26.85
N TYR A 661 22.48 9.04 -26.52
CA TYR A 661 22.98 8.36 -25.35
C TYR A 661 24.08 9.16 -24.64
N SER A 662 24.30 8.85 -23.37
CA SER A 662 25.36 9.42 -22.55
C SER A 662 26.15 8.32 -21.86
N ALA A 663 27.41 8.58 -21.53
CA ALA A 663 28.28 7.66 -20.83
C ALA A 663 28.82 8.30 -19.55
N HIS A 664 29.09 7.48 -18.54
CA HIS A 664 29.75 7.90 -17.30
C HIS A 664 31.16 7.33 -17.25
N VAL A 665 32.15 8.20 -17.04
CA VAL A 665 33.55 7.83 -16.84
C VAL A 665 33.94 8.17 -15.41
N ALA A 666 34.54 7.19 -14.71
CA ALA A 666 34.76 7.25 -13.25
C ALA A 666 35.53 8.48 -12.75
N THR A 667 36.42 9.02 -13.57
CA THR A 667 37.25 10.19 -13.22
C THR A 667 36.74 11.52 -13.76
N ILE A 668 35.84 11.51 -14.76
CA ILE A 668 35.37 12.71 -15.44
C ILE A 668 33.88 12.98 -15.11
N GLY A 669 33.14 12.00 -14.65
CA GLY A 669 31.71 12.08 -14.40
C GLY A 669 30.87 11.82 -15.65
N TRP A 670 29.63 12.28 -15.64
CA TRP A 670 28.72 12.14 -16.78
C TRP A 670 29.13 13.07 -17.93
N MET A 671 29.41 12.47 -19.07
CA MET A 671 29.61 13.19 -20.30
C MET A 671 28.26 13.55 -20.94
N GLY A 672 28.25 14.63 -21.68
CA GLY A 672 27.03 15.07 -22.37
C GLY A 672 26.44 14.01 -23.30
N THR A 673 25.15 14.10 -23.54
CA THR A 673 24.45 13.23 -24.49
C THR A 673 24.92 13.50 -25.91
N VAL A 674 25.25 12.43 -26.62
CA VAL A 674 25.69 12.51 -28.03
C VAL A 674 24.72 11.76 -28.95
N GLY A 675 24.64 12.16 -30.20
CA GLY A 675 23.84 11.47 -31.21
C GLY A 675 24.46 10.13 -31.63
N SER A 676 23.70 9.33 -32.38
CA SER A 676 24.06 7.96 -32.76
C SER A 676 25.36 7.83 -33.55
N ASP A 677 25.82 8.91 -34.18
CA ASP A 677 26.99 8.89 -35.05
C ASP A 677 28.31 9.34 -34.35
N VAL A 678 28.24 9.57 -33.04
CA VAL A 678 29.37 10.01 -32.22
C VAL A 678 29.67 8.97 -31.16
N VAL A 679 30.94 8.60 -31.01
CA VAL A 679 31.38 7.69 -29.95
C VAL A 679 31.40 8.44 -28.62
N ALA A 680 30.66 7.93 -27.64
CA ALA A 680 30.63 8.49 -26.30
C ALA A 680 31.77 7.91 -25.45
N GLY A 681 32.73 8.75 -25.12
CA GLY A 681 33.86 8.41 -24.24
C GLY A 681 35.13 8.04 -25.04
N THR A 682 36.21 8.67 -24.68
CA THR A 682 37.60 8.31 -25.04
C THR A 682 38.43 8.34 -23.76
#